data_51c490a6390bfcaaea5a142240e5d21f
#
_entry.id   51c490a6390bfcaaea5a142240e5d21f
#
_cell.length_a   1.000
_cell.length_b   1.000
_cell.length_c   1.000
_cell.angle_alpha   90.00
_cell.angle_beta   90.00
_cell.angle_gamma   90.00
#
_symmetry.space_group_name_H-M   'P 1'
#
loop_
_entity.id
_entity.type
_entity.pdbx_description
1 polymer ?
#
loop_
_entity_poly.entity_id
_entity_poly.type
_entity_poly.pdbx_seq_one_letter_code
_entity_poly.pdbx_strand_id
1 'polypeptide(L)'
;MFTRLRPAWDLIKQHYIWLAATIWITIFMEAASRGDWLDTLRWSASHLPLLLLNTALVGCLLALASLPTGHTRIAFWSVGAVTILFSAASGIKLKMLGRPLLPWDLAVAGEAADVIHWGDILSLSLLVGLLAFIIITTFMLHKAEVLPRKVGWKQRIVSAAGAALLLGAVLLTPPGAVARAIDGEGAPWDQAHHVRTDGFLLSLADNLHFMFAGSLTGPAVQGADVAAFLHTGRSGAANPETRKPNVILVLSESLWDPTRLPGAQFSQDPLPFFRSLQQKYPSGWLLSPEFAGGTANVELEVLTGMSMKFLPDGVLAYESHINRPVDSLAAIFARQGYQSTVISPWASGFFNSEATYRNFGFGKFISVDFMQQEYNSPYLADHEIARNIIAESRKTPGPDFIFANTAENHYSYYPTKFRTNEISVAGVSEESRGILESYAQGCLYADRMLQTLVQQFEAADEPTVIIFFGDHLPLLGKNYGIYREAGYLTDNDPQFINKLYRVPVVTWNNFLPQSTEQLNFGTNFLGPYIIKQAGTEGTPVTEYLTELSARVPAIPPRRYWEAWQVPAADMANYEALQTDILSGGQKAYGSFAPPIVDPEFVLGYGPIVIEQVTRNADGARLQGRNLPPGGVVLVGGKPAPATWESYEAFTVQAPPDALTFQVKVFDLKQPDLLLAESNIFTLP
;
A
#
# COMPACT_ATOMS: atom_id res chain seq x y z
N MET A 1 69.40 3.56 0.62
CA MET A 1 68.36 2.90 1.44
C MET A 1 66.99 3.57 1.26
N PHE A 2 66.89 4.88 1.10
CA PHE A 2 65.62 5.61 0.97
C PHE A 2 64.85 5.43 -0.34
N THR A 3 65.49 5.01 -1.42
CA THR A 3 64.84 4.82 -2.73
C THR A 3 63.99 3.52 -2.84
N ARG A 4 64.26 2.51 -1.97
CA ARG A 4 63.49 1.25 -1.94
C ARG A 4 62.22 1.32 -1.06
N LEU A 5 62.06 2.34 -0.23
CA LEU A 5 60.93 2.52 0.67
C LEU A 5 59.80 3.35 0.03
N ARG A 6 60.08 4.12 -1.03
CA ARG A 6 59.05 4.93 -1.74
C ARG A 6 57.87 4.09 -2.30
N PRO A 7 58.06 2.93 -2.97
CA PRO A 7 56.94 2.16 -3.47
C PRO A 7 55.99 1.61 -2.38
N ALA A 8 56.56 1.22 -1.24
CA ALA A 8 55.79 0.73 -0.10
C ALA A 8 55.00 1.88 0.57
N TRP A 9 55.59 3.05 0.69
CA TRP A 9 54.95 4.24 1.24
C TRP A 9 53.84 4.76 0.35
N ASP A 10 54.01 4.75 -0.97
CA ASP A 10 52.97 5.14 -1.94
C ASP A 10 51.83 4.15 -1.95
N LEU A 11 52.07 2.84 -1.79
CA LEU A 11 51.08 1.82 -1.66
C LEU A 11 50.24 1.98 -0.37
N ILE A 12 50.89 2.22 0.76
CA ILE A 12 50.28 2.49 2.05
C ILE A 12 49.42 3.75 1.96
N LYS A 13 49.92 4.82 1.37
CA LYS A 13 49.22 6.08 1.18
C LYS A 13 47.97 5.90 0.31
N GLN A 14 48.05 5.10 -0.73
CA GLN A 14 46.91 4.76 -1.59
C GLN A 14 45.79 4.06 -0.81
N HIS A 15 46.11 3.09 0.04
CA HIS A 15 45.14 2.34 0.83
C HIS A 15 44.43 3.23 1.87
N TYR A 16 45.15 4.13 2.55
CA TYR A 16 44.55 5.09 3.47
C TYR A 16 43.59 6.05 2.79
N ILE A 17 43.89 6.44 1.57
CA ILE A 17 43.06 7.33 0.78
C ILE A 17 41.74 6.66 0.35
N TRP A 18 41.82 5.38 -0.10
CA TRP A 18 40.66 4.60 -0.41
C TRP A 18 39.75 4.41 0.83
N LEU A 19 40.35 4.07 1.96
CA LEU A 19 39.63 3.94 3.23
C LEU A 19 38.98 5.28 3.63
N ALA A 20 39.68 6.38 3.53
CA ALA A 20 39.13 7.70 3.83
C ALA A 20 37.98 8.07 2.89
N ALA A 21 38.09 7.74 1.60
CA ALA A 21 37.03 7.97 0.61
C ALA A 21 35.78 7.13 0.88
N THR A 22 35.96 5.86 1.25
CA THR A 22 34.82 4.99 1.62
C THR A 22 34.15 5.46 2.90
N ILE A 23 34.88 5.80 3.94
CA ILE A 23 34.35 6.37 5.18
C ILE A 23 33.57 7.66 4.89
N TRP A 24 34.11 8.52 4.03
CA TRP A 24 33.49 9.78 3.66
C TRP A 24 32.12 9.55 3.02
N ILE A 25 32.01 8.67 2.00
CA ILE A 25 30.72 8.31 1.39
C ILE A 25 29.79 7.73 2.44
N THR A 26 30.25 6.82 3.30
CA THR A 26 29.44 6.16 4.33
C THR A 26 28.84 7.17 5.30
N ILE A 27 29.62 8.13 5.79
CA ILE A 27 29.12 9.16 6.74
C ILE A 27 28.06 10.04 6.08
N PHE A 28 28.27 10.47 4.82
CA PHE A 28 27.25 11.26 4.10
C PHE A 28 25.99 10.45 3.79
N MET A 29 26.14 9.19 3.42
CA MET A 29 25.04 8.28 3.19
C MET A 29 24.21 8.08 4.48
N GLU A 30 24.85 7.80 5.60
CA GLU A 30 24.16 7.64 6.89
C GLU A 30 23.50 8.96 7.35
N ALA A 31 24.16 10.10 7.15
CA ALA A 31 23.58 11.40 7.47
C ALA A 31 22.34 11.71 6.61
N ALA A 32 22.36 11.33 5.33
CA ALA A 32 21.23 11.48 4.44
C ALA A 32 20.07 10.55 4.83
N SER A 33 20.35 9.28 5.18
CA SER A 33 19.34 8.31 5.62
C SER A 33 18.69 8.71 6.95
N ARG A 34 19.47 9.18 7.92
CA ARG A 34 18.97 9.61 9.25
C ARG A 34 18.35 11.00 9.22
N GLY A 35 18.79 11.84 8.26
CA GLY A 35 18.40 13.24 8.15
C GLY A 35 18.83 14.12 9.32
N ASP A 36 19.83 13.67 10.11
CA ASP A 36 20.42 14.35 11.25
C ASP A 36 21.91 14.01 11.39
N TRP A 37 22.77 15.04 11.35
CA TRP A 37 24.22 14.90 11.50
C TRP A 37 24.64 14.49 12.90
N LEU A 38 23.96 14.99 13.92
CA LEU A 38 24.30 14.70 15.31
C LEU A 38 23.96 13.25 15.66
N ASP A 39 22.80 12.77 15.19
CA ASP A 39 22.41 11.36 15.31
C ASP A 39 23.39 10.44 14.59
N THR A 40 23.83 10.83 13.39
CA THR A 40 24.85 10.08 12.63
C THR A 40 26.18 9.97 13.39
N LEU A 41 26.64 11.05 13.99
CA LEU A 41 27.89 11.04 14.75
C LEU A 41 27.75 10.19 16.03
N ARG A 42 26.63 10.28 16.73
CA ARG A 42 26.35 9.44 17.92
C ARG A 42 26.32 7.97 17.53
N TRP A 43 25.57 7.62 16.48
CA TRP A 43 25.53 6.25 15.98
C TRP A 43 26.90 5.74 15.56
N SER A 44 27.67 6.53 14.83
CA SER A 44 29.04 6.16 14.41
C SER A 44 29.97 5.86 15.57
N ALA A 45 29.80 6.57 16.68
CA ALA A 45 30.57 6.36 17.89
C ALA A 45 30.13 5.17 18.72
N SER A 46 28.82 4.92 18.80
CA SER A 46 28.22 3.82 19.59
C SER A 46 28.24 2.47 18.87
N HIS A 47 28.21 2.47 17.51
CA HIS A 47 28.12 1.26 16.68
C HIS A 47 29.30 1.15 15.69
N LEU A 48 30.50 1.34 16.18
CA LEU A 48 31.70 1.34 15.34
C LEU A 48 31.87 0.08 14.47
N PRO A 49 31.57 -1.16 14.93
CA PRO A 49 31.64 -2.35 14.08
C PRO A 49 30.68 -2.31 12.89
N LEU A 50 29.46 -1.82 13.08
CA LEU A 50 28.47 -1.65 12.02
C LEU A 50 28.85 -0.54 11.04
N LEU A 51 29.40 0.57 11.53
CA LEU A 51 29.98 1.61 10.66
C LEU A 51 31.08 1.05 9.77
N LEU A 52 31.99 0.23 10.32
CA LEU A 52 33.07 -0.39 9.56
C LEU A 52 32.53 -1.38 8.52
N LEU A 53 31.50 -2.15 8.85
CA LEU A 53 30.84 -3.05 7.90
C LEU A 53 30.15 -2.26 6.77
N ASN A 54 29.34 -1.25 7.06
CA ASN A 54 28.74 -0.40 6.03
C ASN A 54 29.82 0.29 5.16
N THR A 55 30.95 0.70 5.76
CA THR A 55 32.10 1.23 5.02
C THR A 55 32.70 0.17 4.09
N ALA A 56 32.82 -1.07 4.55
CA ALA A 56 33.31 -2.17 3.71
C ALA A 56 32.35 -2.46 2.53
N LEU A 57 31.03 -2.39 2.76
CA LEU A 57 30.02 -2.53 1.70
C LEU A 57 30.15 -1.40 0.65
N VAL A 58 30.32 -0.13 1.07
CA VAL A 58 30.64 0.98 0.15
C VAL A 58 31.93 0.69 -0.61
N GLY A 59 32.97 0.17 0.05
CA GLY A 59 34.22 -0.26 -0.58
C GLY A 59 34.02 -1.33 -1.65
N CYS A 60 33.13 -2.29 -1.41
CA CYS A 60 32.75 -3.32 -2.39
C CYS A 60 32.08 -2.69 -3.62
N LEU A 61 31.14 -1.77 -3.43
CA LEU A 61 30.49 -1.06 -4.53
C LEU A 61 31.51 -0.27 -5.37
N LEU A 62 32.44 0.42 -4.72
CA LEU A 62 33.53 1.14 -5.39
C LEU A 62 34.45 0.19 -6.19
N ALA A 63 34.80 -0.98 -5.63
CA ALA A 63 35.61 -1.98 -6.31
C ALA A 63 34.91 -2.50 -7.56
N LEU A 64 33.63 -2.86 -7.47
CA LEU A 64 32.82 -3.31 -8.60
C LEU A 64 32.63 -2.20 -9.65
N ALA A 65 32.32 -0.97 -9.26
CA ALA A 65 32.16 0.15 -10.18
C ALA A 65 33.46 0.53 -10.90
N SER A 66 34.62 0.27 -10.27
CA SER A 66 35.93 0.52 -10.88
C SER A 66 36.35 -0.58 -11.91
N LEU A 67 35.69 -1.76 -11.89
CA LEU A 67 36.08 -2.92 -12.70
C LEU A 67 36.13 -2.63 -14.21
N PRO A 68 35.07 -2.04 -14.85
CA PRO A 68 35.07 -1.86 -16.29
C PRO A 68 36.11 -0.86 -16.79
N THR A 69 36.27 0.26 -16.14
CA THR A 69 37.08 1.37 -16.64
C THR A 69 38.44 1.53 -15.94
N GLY A 70 38.56 1.06 -14.70
CA GLY A 70 39.68 1.31 -13.82
C GLY A 70 39.80 2.76 -13.32
N HIS A 71 38.86 3.63 -13.69
CA HIS A 71 38.86 5.03 -13.27
C HIS A 71 38.23 5.19 -11.89
N THR A 72 39.03 5.27 -10.87
CA THR A 72 38.60 5.36 -9.46
C THR A 72 37.80 6.62 -9.16
N ARG A 73 38.09 7.72 -9.85
CA ARG A 73 37.31 8.98 -9.68
C ARG A 73 35.87 8.82 -10.21
N ILE A 74 35.70 8.13 -11.33
CA ILE A 74 34.36 7.85 -11.87
C ILE A 74 33.61 6.93 -10.92
N ALA A 75 34.23 5.85 -10.45
CA ALA A 75 33.64 4.94 -9.47
C ALA A 75 33.23 5.68 -8.18
N PHE A 76 34.10 6.54 -7.64
CA PHE A 76 33.80 7.34 -6.46
C PHE A 76 32.59 8.24 -6.64
N TRP A 77 32.51 9.01 -7.72
CA TRP A 77 31.40 9.90 -7.97
C TRP A 77 30.09 9.15 -8.28
N SER A 78 30.16 8.10 -9.07
CA SER A 78 28.95 7.32 -9.40
C SER A 78 28.39 6.59 -8.17
N VAL A 79 29.22 5.88 -7.42
CA VAL A 79 28.79 5.19 -6.21
C VAL A 79 28.32 6.20 -5.15
N GLY A 80 29.11 7.27 -4.91
CA GLY A 80 28.72 8.31 -3.96
C GLY A 80 27.40 8.99 -4.31
N ALA A 81 27.20 9.37 -5.57
CA ALA A 81 25.95 9.97 -6.01
C ALA A 81 24.75 9.01 -5.85
N VAL A 82 24.88 7.77 -6.31
CA VAL A 82 23.81 6.77 -6.22
C VAL A 82 23.48 6.46 -4.76
N THR A 83 24.46 6.11 -3.93
CA THR A 83 24.20 5.73 -2.54
C THR A 83 23.62 6.88 -1.72
N ILE A 84 24.12 8.12 -1.90
CA ILE A 84 23.60 9.30 -1.19
C ILE A 84 22.17 9.63 -1.66
N LEU A 85 21.87 9.53 -2.96
CA LEU A 85 20.55 9.76 -3.49
C LEU A 85 19.51 8.77 -2.90
N PHE A 86 19.85 7.47 -2.94
CA PHE A 86 18.97 6.43 -2.39
C PHE A 86 18.80 6.55 -0.87
N SER A 87 19.87 6.83 -0.14
CA SER A 87 19.79 7.02 1.31
C SER A 87 19.01 8.27 1.69
N ALA A 88 19.10 9.34 0.89
CA ALA A 88 18.31 10.54 1.08
C ALA A 88 16.81 10.29 0.83
N ALA A 89 16.48 9.58 -0.24
CA ALA A 89 15.11 9.14 -0.51
C ALA A 89 14.58 8.26 0.65
N SER A 90 15.42 7.36 1.17
CA SER A 90 15.08 6.56 2.35
C SER A 90 14.82 7.42 3.59
N GLY A 91 15.65 8.40 3.86
CA GLY A 91 15.48 9.32 4.99
C GLY A 91 14.21 10.16 4.88
N ILE A 92 13.85 10.61 3.66
CA ILE A 92 12.60 11.31 3.40
C ILE A 92 11.41 10.39 3.67
N LYS A 93 11.40 9.20 3.07
CA LYS A 93 10.33 8.22 3.25
C LYS A 93 10.17 7.83 4.73
N LEU A 94 11.30 7.63 5.44
CA LEU A 94 11.27 7.32 6.87
C LEU A 94 10.65 8.44 7.70
N LYS A 95 10.90 9.70 7.37
CA LYS A 95 10.30 10.86 8.05
C LYS A 95 8.82 11.05 7.70
N MET A 96 8.43 10.71 6.48
CA MET A 96 7.04 10.87 6.01
C MET A 96 6.16 9.69 6.45
N LEU A 97 6.60 8.47 6.21
CA LEU A 97 5.79 7.26 6.36
C LEU A 97 6.21 6.35 7.53
N GLY A 98 7.25 6.73 8.28
CA GLY A 98 7.80 5.90 9.35
C GLY A 98 8.57 4.65 8.88
N ARG A 99 8.81 4.51 7.56
CA ARG A 99 9.49 3.36 6.94
C ARG A 99 10.60 3.83 6.00
N PRO A 100 11.77 3.14 5.94
CA PRO A 100 12.84 3.45 5.00
C PRO A 100 12.45 3.10 3.56
N LEU A 101 13.29 3.48 2.61
CA LEU A 101 13.22 2.99 1.24
C LEU A 101 13.66 1.52 1.21
N LEU A 102 12.83 0.68 0.61
CA LEU A 102 13.02 -0.77 0.51
C LEU A 102 13.21 -1.19 -0.95
N PRO A 103 13.86 -2.33 -1.24
CA PRO A 103 14.13 -2.72 -2.63
C PRO A 103 12.88 -2.83 -3.52
N TRP A 104 11.77 -3.29 -2.97
CA TRP A 104 10.48 -3.41 -3.67
C TRP A 104 9.79 -2.08 -3.94
N ASP A 105 10.16 -0.99 -3.27
CA ASP A 105 9.65 0.35 -3.61
C ASP A 105 10.03 0.78 -5.02
N LEU A 106 11.09 0.20 -5.58
CA LEU A 106 11.49 0.49 -6.96
C LEU A 106 10.48 -0.04 -7.98
N ALA A 107 9.76 -1.10 -7.66
CA ALA A 107 8.72 -1.66 -8.53
C ALA A 107 7.52 -0.71 -8.63
N VAL A 108 7.21 0.02 -7.55
CA VAL A 108 6.08 0.95 -7.46
C VAL A 108 6.48 2.42 -7.57
N ALA A 109 7.72 2.71 -7.97
CA ALA A 109 8.23 4.09 -8.03
C ALA A 109 7.46 5.00 -9.01
N GLY A 110 6.93 4.44 -10.09
CA GLY A 110 6.07 5.15 -11.04
C GLY A 110 4.76 5.64 -10.39
N GLU A 111 4.14 4.79 -9.62
CA GLU A 111 2.87 5.06 -8.92
C GLU A 111 3.06 6.01 -7.74
N ALA A 112 4.18 5.87 -7.02
CA ALA A 112 4.55 6.80 -5.94
C ALA A 112 4.73 8.23 -6.47
N ALA A 113 5.22 8.41 -7.70
CA ALA A 113 5.39 9.74 -8.31
C ALA A 113 4.06 10.47 -8.53
N ASP A 114 2.96 9.75 -8.69
CA ASP A 114 1.62 10.31 -8.89
C ASP A 114 0.99 10.83 -7.58
N VAL A 115 1.43 10.27 -6.46
CA VAL A 115 0.88 10.57 -5.12
C VAL A 115 1.72 11.60 -4.38
N ILE A 116 3.00 11.74 -4.75
CA ILE A 116 3.96 12.59 -4.04
C ILE A 116 3.93 14.02 -4.62
N HIS A 117 3.60 15.00 -3.77
CA HIS A 117 3.77 16.41 -4.11
C HIS A 117 5.26 16.78 -4.00
N TRP A 118 5.90 17.08 -5.13
CA TRP A 118 7.33 17.41 -5.23
C TRP A 118 7.80 18.53 -4.28
N GLY A 119 6.89 19.43 -3.90
CA GLY A 119 7.17 20.49 -2.92
C GLY A 119 7.52 19.99 -1.52
N ASP A 120 7.01 18.81 -1.13
CA ASP A 120 7.27 18.20 0.17
C ASP A 120 8.60 17.45 0.24
N ILE A 121 9.13 17.02 -0.91
CA ILE A 121 10.36 16.21 -1.03
C ILE A 121 11.61 17.08 -1.05
N LEU A 122 11.55 18.23 -1.70
CA LEU A 122 12.68 19.15 -1.82
C LEU A 122 12.85 20.00 -0.55
N SER A 123 13.16 19.34 0.57
CA SER A 123 13.60 20.12 1.73
C SER A 123 14.93 20.81 1.39
N LEU A 124 14.98 22.12 1.61
CA LEU A 124 16.17 22.95 1.42
C LEU A 124 17.44 22.32 2.05
N SER A 125 17.27 21.63 3.17
CA SER A 125 18.33 20.91 3.88
C SER A 125 18.95 19.76 3.06
N LEU A 126 18.19 19.05 2.25
CA LEU A 126 18.68 17.97 1.38
C LEU A 126 19.52 18.53 0.22
N LEU A 127 19.01 19.58 -0.43
CA LEU A 127 19.74 20.29 -1.49
C LEU A 127 21.04 20.90 -0.96
N VAL A 128 21.00 21.53 0.20
CA VAL A 128 22.18 22.12 0.86
C VAL A 128 23.17 21.01 1.25
N GLY A 129 22.71 19.89 1.80
CA GLY A 129 23.57 18.75 2.14
C GLY A 129 24.24 18.13 0.91
N LEU A 130 23.50 17.92 -0.19
CA LEU A 130 24.05 17.40 -1.44
C LEU A 130 25.04 18.40 -2.08
N LEU A 131 24.69 19.69 -2.08
CA LEU A 131 25.56 20.74 -2.60
C LEU A 131 26.83 20.86 -1.78
N ALA A 132 26.74 20.79 -0.45
CA ALA A 132 27.90 20.77 0.45
C ALA A 132 28.78 19.55 0.19
N PHE A 133 28.20 18.35 0.04
CA PHE A 133 28.94 17.16 -0.34
C PHE A 133 29.70 17.37 -1.64
N ILE A 134 29.05 17.84 -2.69
CA ILE A 134 29.67 18.08 -4.00
C ILE A 134 30.80 19.10 -3.90
N ILE A 135 30.57 20.25 -3.25
CA ILE A 135 31.55 21.34 -3.14
C ILE A 135 32.77 20.89 -2.30
N ILE A 136 32.52 20.35 -1.11
CA ILE A 136 33.59 19.93 -0.20
C ILE A 136 34.42 18.81 -0.83
N THR A 137 33.72 17.82 -1.42
CA THR A 137 34.38 16.67 -2.05
C THR A 137 35.18 17.10 -3.29
N THR A 138 34.63 17.98 -4.12
CA THR A 138 35.33 18.52 -5.29
C THR A 138 36.60 19.28 -4.87
N PHE A 139 36.46 20.12 -3.83
CA PHE A 139 37.60 20.88 -3.27
C PHE A 139 38.69 19.94 -2.71
N MET A 140 38.29 18.92 -1.94
CA MET A 140 39.25 17.95 -1.37
C MET A 140 39.96 17.14 -2.44
N LEU A 141 39.21 16.64 -3.46
CA LEU A 141 39.78 15.87 -4.56
C LEU A 141 40.64 16.72 -5.49
N HIS A 142 40.34 18.01 -5.65
CA HIS A 142 41.14 18.93 -6.48
C HIS A 142 42.47 19.28 -5.81
N LYS A 143 42.47 19.58 -4.51
CA LYS A 143 43.69 19.93 -3.77
C LYS A 143 44.62 18.75 -3.48
N ALA A 144 44.08 17.54 -3.36
CA ALA A 144 44.84 16.45 -2.76
C ALA A 144 45.53 15.51 -3.79
N GLU A 145 45.19 15.58 -5.10
CA GLU A 145 45.54 14.55 -6.13
C GLU A 145 45.35 13.10 -5.64
N VAL A 146 44.38 12.90 -4.78
CA VAL A 146 44.30 11.88 -3.76
C VAL A 146 43.85 10.51 -4.33
N LEU A 147 43.09 10.46 -5.40
CA LEU A 147 42.67 9.20 -6.01
C LEU A 147 43.53 8.88 -7.23
N PRO A 148 44.11 7.68 -7.32
CA PRO A 148 44.86 7.26 -8.51
C PRO A 148 43.96 7.31 -9.73
N ARG A 149 44.47 7.82 -10.85
CA ARG A 149 43.68 7.98 -12.08
C ARG A 149 43.26 6.65 -12.70
N LYS A 150 44.03 5.61 -12.53
CA LYS A 150 43.73 4.25 -13.03
C LYS A 150 44.31 3.16 -12.12
N VAL A 151 43.56 2.09 -11.91
CA VAL A 151 43.97 0.85 -11.25
C VAL A 151 44.28 -0.21 -12.31
N GLY A 152 45.35 -0.99 -12.11
CA GLY A 152 45.76 -2.07 -13.00
C GLY A 152 44.68 -3.17 -13.07
N TRP A 153 44.58 -3.84 -14.25
CA TRP A 153 43.51 -4.82 -14.50
C TRP A 153 43.53 -6.02 -13.52
N LYS A 154 44.70 -6.52 -13.15
CA LYS A 154 44.85 -7.61 -12.16
C LYS A 154 44.30 -7.21 -10.78
N GLN A 155 44.65 -6.01 -10.33
CA GLN A 155 44.18 -5.49 -9.05
C GLN A 155 42.65 -5.25 -9.04
N ARG A 156 42.10 -4.79 -10.15
CA ARG A 156 40.64 -4.63 -10.30
C ARG A 156 39.92 -5.96 -10.17
N ILE A 157 40.39 -7.02 -10.85
CA ILE A 157 39.79 -8.35 -10.77
C ILE A 157 39.85 -8.89 -9.34
N VAL A 158 41.01 -8.81 -8.68
CA VAL A 158 41.17 -9.29 -7.31
C VAL A 158 40.25 -8.52 -6.34
N SER A 159 40.20 -7.19 -6.47
CA SER A 159 39.33 -6.36 -5.62
C SER A 159 37.86 -6.63 -5.87
N ALA A 160 37.45 -6.79 -7.14
CA ALA A 160 36.07 -7.10 -7.50
C ALA A 160 35.65 -8.52 -7.07
N ALA A 161 36.57 -9.50 -7.15
CA ALA A 161 36.32 -10.86 -6.64
C ALA A 161 36.15 -10.87 -5.12
N GLY A 162 37.03 -10.16 -4.39
CA GLY A 162 36.87 -9.99 -2.94
C GLY A 162 35.57 -9.27 -2.55
N ALA A 163 35.20 -8.22 -3.30
CA ALA A 163 33.95 -7.51 -3.12
C ALA A 163 32.73 -8.42 -3.37
N ALA A 164 32.75 -9.20 -4.45
CA ALA A 164 31.67 -10.13 -4.77
C ALA A 164 31.53 -11.23 -3.70
N LEU A 165 32.65 -11.72 -3.16
CA LEU A 165 32.63 -12.70 -2.07
C LEU A 165 32.02 -12.11 -0.78
N LEU A 166 32.42 -10.89 -0.38
CA LEU A 166 31.86 -10.25 0.81
C LEU A 166 30.38 -9.92 0.65
N LEU A 167 29.99 -9.31 -0.48
CA LEU A 167 28.58 -9.04 -0.77
C LEU A 167 27.76 -10.32 -0.84
N GLY A 168 28.28 -11.36 -1.49
CA GLY A 168 27.64 -12.68 -1.54
C GLY A 168 27.47 -13.28 -0.14
N ALA A 169 28.48 -13.18 0.71
CA ALA A 169 28.39 -13.64 2.09
C ALA A 169 27.30 -12.90 2.87
N VAL A 170 27.21 -11.57 2.76
CA VAL A 170 26.15 -10.78 3.40
C VAL A 170 24.79 -11.11 2.84
N LEU A 171 24.62 -11.15 1.52
CA LEU A 171 23.34 -11.43 0.85
C LEU A 171 22.83 -12.87 1.06
N LEU A 172 23.73 -13.84 1.30
CA LEU A 172 23.34 -15.25 1.56
C LEU A 172 23.13 -15.52 3.07
N THR A 173 23.50 -14.58 3.93
CA THR A 173 23.27 -14.71 5.38
C THR A 173 21.81 -14.32 5.70
N PRO A 174 21.12 -15.04 6.59
CA PRO A 174 19.77 -14.67 7.00
C PRO A 174 19.68 -13.24 7.53
N PRO A 175 18.62 -12.48 7.20
CA PRO A 175 18.48 -11.09 7.60
C PRO A 175 18.64 -10.84 9.09
N GLY A 176 19.34 -9.78 9.45
CA GLY A 176 19.67 -9.43 10.83
C GLY A 176 20.71 -10.33 11.49
N ALA A 177 21.10 -11.45 10.89
CA ALA A 177 22.07 -12.36 11.53
C ALA A 177 23.48 -11.77 11.62
N VAL A 178 23.89 -11.00 10.61
CA VAL A 178 25.17 -10.30 10.61
C VAL A 178 25.19 -9.23 11.71
N ALA A 179 24.14 -8.42 11.80
CA ALA A 179 24.01 -7.40 12.85
C ALA A 179 24.04 -8.02 14.24
N ARG A 180 23.24 -9.08 14.49
CA ARG A 180 23.24 -9.82 15.77
C ARG A 180 24.61 -10.40 16.14
N ALA A 181 25.37 -10.86 15.16
CA ALA A 181 26.71 -11.41 15.43
C ALA A 181 27.73 -10.34 15.82
N ILE A 182 27.50 -9.08 15.42
CA ILE A 182 28.43 -7.96 15.63
C ILE A 182 28.02 -7.12 16.84
N ASP A 183 26.74 -6.76 16.95
CA ASP A 183 26.23 -5.78 17.92
C ASP A 183 25.00 -6.26 18.72
N GLY A 184 24.47 -7.42 18.41
CA GLY A 184 23.42 -8.11 19.19
C GLY A 184 21.96 -7.71 18.87
N GLU A 185 21.69 -6.70 18.04
CA GLU A 185 20.32 -6.24 17.81
C GLU A 185 19.67 -6.81 16.54
N GLY A 186 19.94 -6.63 15.40
CA GLY A 186 19.38 -7.19 14.15
C GLY A 186 17.88 -7.51 14.18
N ALA A 187 17.04 -6.51 13.92
CA ALA A 187 15.58 -6.63 13.95
C ALA A 187 14.95 -6.37 12.57
N PRO A 188 15.11 -7.26 11.58
CA PRO A 188 14.67 -7.04 10.20
C PRO A 188 13.13 -6.90 10.05
N TRP A 189 12.36 -7.27 11.06
CA TRP A 189 10.91 -7.07 11.12
C TRP A 189 10.49 -5.65 11.57
N ASP A 190 11.42 -4.80 11.97
CA ASP A 190 11.21 -3.39 12.27
C ASP A 190 12.16 -2.55 11.41
N GLN A 191 11.72 -2.25 10.21
CA GLN A 191 12.57 -1.61 9.20
C GLN A 191 13.07 -0.23 9.62
N ALA A 192 12.26 0.53 10.36
CA ALA A 192 12.66 1.84 10.85
C ALA A 192 13.77 1.74 11.92
N HIS A 193 13.66 0.75 12.81
CA HIS A 193 14.69 0.45 13.81
C HIS A 193 15.92 -0.14 13.13
N HIS A 194 15.73 -1.09 12.23
CA HIS A 194 16.79 -1.79 11.50
C HIS A 194 17.74 -0.83 10.77
N VAL A 195 17.20 0.12 9.99
CA VAL A 195 18.02 1.11 9.28
C VAL A 195 18.75 2.07 10.23
N ARG A 196 18.14 2.37 11.38
CA ARG A 196 18.75 3.26 12.38
C ARG A 196 19.85 2.60 13.20
N THR A 197 19.73 1.29 13.50
CA THR A 197 20.72 0.54 14.26
C THR A 197 21.81 -0.02 13.37
N ASP A 198 21.46 -0.68 12.29
CA ASP A 198 22.39 -1.49 11.50
C ASP A 198 23.04 -0.72 10.35
N GLY A 199 22.50 0.47 10.02
CA GLY A 199 22.94 1.32 8.93
C GLY A 199 22.26 1.02 7.60
N PHE A 200 22.33 1.97 6.68
CA PHE A 200 21.53 1.95 5.44
C PHE A 200 21.86 0.78 4.51
N LEU A 201 23.15 0.55 4.20
CA LEU A 201 23.52 -0.50 3.23
C LEU A 201 23.33 -1.91 3.76
N LEU A 202 23.61 -2.14 5.05
CA LEU A 202 23.39 -3.46 5.64
C LEU A 202 21.90 -3.78 5.68
N SER A 203 21.07 -2.83 6.10
CA SER A 203 19.62 -2.95 6.08
C SER A 203 19.08 -3.18 4.66
N LEU A 204 19.62 -2.48 3.66
CA LEU A 204 19.25 -2.70 2.25
C LEU A 204 19.66 -4.10 1.77
N ALA A 205 20.83 -4.59 2.14
CA ALA A 205 21.31 -5.93 1.78
C ALA A 205 20.44 -7.04 2.41
N ASP A 206 20.05 -6.88 3.67
CA ASP A 206 19.13 -7.79 4.35
C ASP A 206 17.76 -7.85 3.65
N ASN A 207 17.25 -6.70 3.17
CA ASN A 207 16.01 -6.66 2.42
C ASN A 207 16.13 -7.24 1.01
N LEU A 208 17.29 -7.11 0.35
CA LEU A 208 17.55 -7.79 -0.93
C LEU A 208 17.55 -9.31 -0.77
N HIS A 209 18.01 -9.82 0.38
CA HIS A 209 17.91 -11.26 0.67
C HIS A 209 16.46 -11.76 0.57
N PHE A 210 15.48 -11.03 1.09
CA PHE A 210 14.06 -11.40 1.00
C PHE A 210 13.56 -11.46 -0.45
N MET A 211 13.99 -10.59 -1.33
CA MET A 211 13.62 -10.63 -2.74
C MET A 211 14.12 -11.90 -3.45
N PHE A 212 15.32 -12.38 -3.09
CA PHE A 212 15.93 -13.54 -3.76
C PHE A 212 15.61 -14.87 -3.07
N ALA A 213 15.42 -14.88 -1.76
CA ALA A 213 15.14 -16.11 -1.01
C ALA A 213 13.67 -16.55 -1.04
N GLY A 214 12.75 -15.72 -1.52
CA GLY A 214 11.33 -16.05 -1.76
C GLY A 214 10.50 -16.40 -0.52
N SER A 215 11.07 -16.37 0.69
CA SER A 215 10.34 -16.68 1.91
C SER A 215 11.04 -16.14 3.15
N LEU A 216 10.27 -15.51 4.04
CA LEU A 216 10.66 -15.16 5.40
C LEU A 216 10.72 -16.38 6.33
N THR A 217 10.16 -17.50 5.87
CA THR A 217 9.93 -18.68 6.69
C THR A 217 11.17 -19.55 6.73
N GLY A 218 11.69 -19.77 7.93
CA GLY A 218 12.71 -20.77 8.19
C GLY A 218 12.21 -22.19 7.86
N PRO A 219 13.11 -23.20 7.80
CA PRO A 219 12.79 -24.59 7.43
C PRO A 219 11.67 -25.24 8.26
N ALA A 220 11.38 -24.72 9.45
CA ALA A 220 10.37 -25.26 10.35
C ALA A 220 8.93 -25.12 9.83
N VAL A 221 8.66 -24.14 8.95
CA VAL A 221 7.30 -23.88 8.44
C VAL A 221 7.02 -24.66 7.16
N GLN A 222 8.05 -25.05 6.40
CA GLN A 222 7.91 -25.77 5.13
C GLN A 222 7.42 -27.22 5.25
N GLY A 223 7.33 -27.79 6.45
CA GLY A 223 6.90 -29.17 6.69
C GLY A 223 5.63 -29.33 7.50
N ALA A 224 4.94 -28.25 7.86
CA ALA A 224 3.73 -28.31 8.65
C ALA A 224 2.60 -28.99 7.86
N ASP A 225 1.94 -29.95 8.49
CA ASP A 225 0.72 -30.56 7.93
C ASP A 225 -0.45 -29.62 8.17
N VAL A 226 -0.66 -28.71 7.20
CA VAL A 226 -1.71 -27.69 7.24
C VAL A 226 -3.09 -28.32 7.36
N ALA A 227 -3.29 -29.52 6.78
CA ALA A 227 -4.56 -30.22 6.85
C ALA A 227 -4.87 -30.74 8.28
N ALA A 228 -3.85 -30.94 9.11
CA ALA A 228 -4.02 -31.50 10.45
C ALA A 228 -4.74 -30.56 11.44
N PHE A 229 -4.66 -29.22 11.22
CA PHE A 229 -5.32 -28.26 12.10
C PHE A 229 -6.49 -27.52 11.45
N LEU A 230 -6.75 -27.73 10.15
CA LEU A 230 -7.97 -27.29 9.51
C LEU A 230 -9.08 -28.31 9.74
N HIS A 231 -10.05 -27.96 10.59
CA HIS A 231 -11.17 -28.82 10.84
C HIS A 231 -12.16 -28.81 9.67
N THR A 232 -12.60 -29.98 9.24
CA THR A 232 -13.63 -30.17 8.19
C THR A 232 -15.05 -29.97 8.69
N GLY A 233 -15.24 -29.39 9.87
CA GLY A 233 -16.54 -29.06 10.43
C GLY A 233 -17.23 -27.97 9.62
N ARG A 234 -18.48 -28.20 9.20
CA ARG A 234 -19.33 -27.15 8.60
C ARG A 234 -19.83 -26.24 9.71
N SER A 235 -19.28 -25.01 9.81
CA SER A 235 -19.82 -23.97 10.65
C SER A 235 -21.02 -23.33 9.96
N GLY A 236 -22.16 -23.29 10.66
CA GLY A 236 -23.32 -22.53 10.27
C GLY A 236 -24.00 -23.04 8.99
N ALA A 237 -24.85 -24.04 9.12
CA ALA A 237 -25.78 -24.33 8.03
C ALA A 237 -26.56 -23.04 7.71
N ALA A 238 -26.34 -22.47 6.52
CA ALA A 238 -27.17 -21.40 6.00
C ALA A 238 -28.63 -21.84 6.13
N ASN A 239 -29.49 -21.04 6.73
CA ASN A 239 -30.92 -21.34 6.74
C ASN A 239 -31.44 -21.18 5.31
N PRO A 240 -31.79 -22.26 4.58
CA PRO A 240 -32.16 -22.18 3.17
C PRO A 240 -33.47 -21.38 2.93
N GLU A 241 -34.18 -21.04 4.00
CA GLU A 241 -35.44 -20.28 3.90
C GLU A 241 -35.25 -18.76 3.99
N THR A 242 -34.06 -18.27 4.33
CA THR A 242 -33.80 -16.82 4.41
C THR A 242 -33.21 -16.30 3.09
N ARG A 243 -33.76 -15.20 2.59
CA ARG A 243 -33.19 -14.46 1.44
C ARG A 243 -31.79 -13.99 1.81
N LYS A 244 -30.80 -14.35 0.99
CA LYS A 244 -29.42 -13.93 1.17
C LYS A 244 -29.29 -12.41 1.06
N PRO A 245 -28.63 -11.72 1.99
CA PRO A 245 -28.48 -10.27 1.93
C PRO A 245 -27.43 -9.85 0.91
N ASN A 246 -27.56 -8.65 0.38
CA ASN A 246 -26.43 -7.96 -0.24
C ASN A 246 -25.36 -7.67 0.84
N VAL A 247 -24.11 -7.83 0.47
CA VAL A 247 -22.96 -7.57 1.33
C VAL A 247 -22.13 -6.46 0.71
N ILE A 248 -22.12 -5.29 1.35
CA ILE A 248 -21.40 -4.11 0.89
C ILE A 248 -20.28 -3.82 1.88
N LEU A 249 -19.05 -3.94 1.42
CA LEU A 249 -17.86 -3.72 2.20
C LEU A 249 -17.16 -2.46 1.69
N VAL A 250 -17.12 -1.41 2.50
CA VAL A 250 -16.52 -0.11 2.14
C VAL A 250 -15.30 0.14 3.00
N LEU A 251 -14.14 0.19 2.35
CA LEU A 251 -12.88 0.62 2.92
C LEU A 251 -12.74 2.11 2.65
N SER A 252 -12.85 2.91 3.70
CA SER A 252 -12.78 4.37 3.63
C SER A 252 -11.36 4.85 3.88
N GLU A 253 -10.79 5.50 2.88
CA GLU A 253 -9.41 6.01 2.86
C GLU A 253 -9.11 6.90 4.06
N SER A 254 -8.07 6.52 4.81
CA SER A 254 -7.55 7.26 5.96
C SER A 254 -8.60 7.61 7.02
N LEU A 255 -9.69 6.85 7.13
CA LEU A 255 -10.77 7.14 8.07
C LEU A 255 -10.34 6.92 9.51
N TRP A 256 -10.32 7.99 10.28
CA TRP A 256 -10.09 7.98 11.71
C TRP A 256 -10.79 9.19 12.35
N ASP A 257 -11.21 9.07 13.59
CA ASP A 257 -11.91 10.12 14.32
C ASP A 257 -10.96 11.20 14.86
N PRO A 258 -10.82 12.38 14.21
CA PRO A 258 -9.89 13.41 14.65
C PRO A 258 -10.30 14.07 15.98
N THR A 259 -11.54 13.92 16.44
CA THR A 259 -11.98 14.45 17.74
C THR A 259 -11.30 13.73 18.92
N ARG A 260 -10.58 12.65 18.65
CA ARG A 260 -9.72 11.96 19.63
C ARG A 260 -8.42 12.71 19.94
N LEU A 261 -8.10 13.77 19.21
CA LEU A 261 -6.98 14.65 19.51
C LEU A 261 -7.32 15.58 20.69
N PRO A 262 -6.75 15.38 21.90
CA PRO A 262 -7.23 16.09 23.09
C PRO A 262 -7.02 17.61 23.03
N GLY A 263 -5.96 18.06 22.32
CA GLY A 263 -5.63 19.47 22.16
C GLY A 263 -6.35 20.18 21.02
N ALA A 264 -7.06 19.46 20.15
CA ALA A 264 -7.76 20.03 19.00
C ALA A 264 -9.26 20.18 19.30
N GLN A 265 -9.84 21.32 18.94
CA GLN A 265 -11.26 21.62 19.10
C GLN A 265 -11.87 21.86 17.72
N PHE A 266 -12.85 21.05 17.36
CA PHE A 266 -13.56 21.11 16.08
C PHE A 266 -14.87 21.87 16.25
N SER A 267 -15.20 22.75 15.29
CA SER A 267 -16.45 23.56 15.34
C SER A 267 -17.71 22.70 15.21
N GLN A 268 -17.61 21.51 14.62
CA GLN A 268 -18.66 20.49 14.53
C GLN A 268 -18.04 19.10 14.44
N ASP A 269 -18.84 18.08 14.71
CA ASP A 269 -18.41 16.68 14.59
C ASP A 269 -18.12 16.33 13.12
N PRO A 270 -16.92 15.81 12.77
CA PRO A 270 -16.60 15.37 11.41
C PRO A 270 -17.30 14.07 10.99
N LEU A 271 -17.82 13.29 11.94
CA LEU A 271 -18.40 11.97 11.71
C LEU A 271 -19.77 11.81 12.40
N PRO A 272 -20.73 12.74 12.20
CA PRO A 272 -21.98 12.75 12.97
C PRO A 272 -22.88 11.55 12.67
N PHE A 273 -22.97 11.13 11.40
CA PHE A 273 -23.79 9.99 11.01
C PHE A 273 -23.18 8.66 11.45
N PHE A 274 -21.89 8.48 11.21
CA PHE A 274 -21.13 7.32 11.71
C PHE A 274 -21.33 7.13 13.22
N ARG A 275 -21.23 8.20 13.99
CA ARG A 275 -21.42 8.18 15.45
C ARG A 275 -22.86 7.84 15.84
N SER A 276 -23.84 8.25 15.04
CA SER A 276 -25.23 7.86 15.27
C SER A 276 -25.49 6.37 15.05
N LEU A 277 -24.78 5.76 14.09
CA LEU A 277 -24.84 4.32 13.86
C LEU A 277 -24.18 3.52 14.99
N GLN A 278 -23.07 3.99 15.54
CA GLN A 278 -22.40 3.36 16.68
C GLN A 278 -23.29 3.17 17.91
N GLN A 279 -24.33 3.99 18.05
CA GLN A 279 -25.30 3.88 19.16
C GLN A 279 -26.32 2.76 18.96
N LYS A 280 -26.43 2.20 17.75
CA LYS A 280 -27.49 1.25 17.38
C LYS A 280 -26.99 -0.04 16.77
N TYR A 281 -25.79 -0.04 16.22
CA TYR A 281 -25.25 -1.15 15.40
C TYR A 281 -23.87 -1.58 15.92
N PRO A 282 -23.43 -2.82 15.58
CA PRO A 282 -22.10 -3.29 15.92
C PRO A 282 -21.04 -2.33 15.41
N SER A 283 -20.13 -1.93 16.29
CA SER A 283 -19.11 -0.95 15.96
C SER A 283 -17.90 -1.06 16.88
N GLY A 284 -16.79 -0.45 16.51
CA GLY A 284 -15.59 -0.48 17.35
C GLY A 284 -14.32 -0.19 16.57
N TRP A 285 -13.30 -1.01 16.80
CA TRP A 285 -11.95 -0.77 16.32
C TRP A 285 -11.33 -2.01 15.70
N LEU A 286 -10.76 -1.86 14.52
CA LEU A 286 -9.91 -2.88 13.91
C LEU A 286 -8.44 -2.51 14.10
N LEU A 287 -7.58 -3.51 14.38
CA LEU A 287 -6.14 -3.31 14.31
C LEU A 287 -5.71 -3.48 12.86
N SER A 288 -5.36 -2.38 12.22
CA SER A 288 -4.82 -2.36 10.85
C SER A 288 -3.36 -2.81 10.83
N PRO A 289 -2.88 -3.47 9.77
CA PRO A 289 -1.46 -3.74 9.57
C PRO A 289 -0.66 -2.47 9.25
N GLU A 290 -1.32 -1.40 8.83
CA GLU A 290 -0.73 -0.25 8.16
C GLU A 290 -0.94 1.07 8.92
N PHE A 291 -0.05 2.04 8.63
CA PHE A 291 -0.14 3.42 9.05
C PHE A 291 0.22 4.34 7.87
N ALA A 292 -0.61 5.34 7.59
CA ALA A 292 -0.36 6.39 6.61
C ALA A 292 -0.14 5.92 5.16
N GLY A 293 -0.74 4.81 4.77
CA GLY A 293 -0.67 4.23 3.42
C GLY A 293 -0.59 2.71 3.46
N GLY A 294 -0.57 2.07 2.28
CA GLY A 294 -0.56 0.61 2.17
C GLY A 294 -1.95 -0.02 2.16
N THR A 295 -2.94 0.68 1.66
CA THR A 295 -4.35 0.25 1.55
C THR A 295 -4.51 -1.16 0.98
N ALA A 296 -3.76 -1.50 -0.09
CA ALA A 296 -3.75 -2.84 -0.69
C ALA A 296 -3.38 -3.97 0.30
N ASN A 297 -2.55 -3.68 1.30
CA ASN A 297 -2.22 -4.65 2.35
C ASN A 297 -3.38 -4.87 3.34
N VAL A 298 -4.16 -3.81 3.60
CA VAL A 298 -5.38 -3.91 4.41
C VAL A 298 -6.45 -4.69 3.65
N GLU A 299 -6.59 -4.43 2.34
CA GLU A 299 -7.48 -5.20 1.46
C GLU A 299 -7.12 -6.69 1.46
N LEU A 300 -5.82 -7.04 1.36
CA LEU A 300 -5.37 -8.43 1.46
C LEU A 300 -5.87 -9.08 2.76
N GLU A 301 -5.63 -8.43 3.91
CA GLU A 301 -6.03 -8.98 5.20
C GLU A 301 -7.54 -9.19 5.26
N VAL A 302 -8.32 -8.20 4.87
CA VAL A 302 -9.78 -8.24 4.95
C VAL A 302 -10.39 -9.25 3.99
N LEU A 303 -9.93 -9.27 2.74
CA LEU A 303 -10.51 -10.11 1.69
C LEU A 303 -10.10 -11.59 1.81
N THR A 304 -8.90 -11.88 2.30
CA THR A 304 -8.36 -13.25 2.30
C THR A 304 -8.18 -13.84 3.70
N GLY A 305 -8.18 -13.01 4.74
CA GLY A 305 -7.80 -13.43 6.09
C GLY A 305 -6.31 -13.74 6.25
N MET A 306 -5.47 -13.42 5.28
CA MET A 306 -4.00 -13.50 5.44
C MET A 306 -3.51 -12.33 6.29
N SER A 307 -2.35 -12.47 6.94
CA SER A 307 -1.81 -11.39 7.77
C SER A 307 -0.52 -10.82 7.20
N MET A 308 -0.43 -9.50 7.13
CA MET A 308 0.80 -8.78 6.77
C MET A 308 1.94 -9.03 7.78
N LYS A 309 1.65 -9.55 8.99
CA LYS A 309 2.68 -9.82 10.01
C LYS A 309 3.60 -11.00 9.67
N PHE A 310 3.25 -11.78 8.66
CA PHE A 310 4.07 -12.88 8.13
C PHE A 310 4.74 -12.53 6.78
N LEU A 311 4.53 -11.33 6.27
CA LEU A 311 5.21 -10.81 5.08
C LEU A 311 6.30 -9.79 5.49
N PRO A 312 7.28 -9.51 4.60
CA PRO A 312 8.27 -8.49 4.87
C PRO A 312 7.61 -7.13 5.15
N ASP A 313 8.10 -6.43 6.17
CA ASP A 313 7.57 -5.10 6.49
C ASP A 313 7.73 -4.14 5.30
N GLY A 314 6.66 -3.38 5.01
CA GLY A 314 6.65 -2.41 3.92
C GLY A 314 6.48 -2.99 2.51
N VAL A 315 6.33 -4.30 2.34
CA VAL A 315 5.99 -4.89 1.04
C VAL A 315 4.55 -4.55 0.67
N LEU A 316 4.29 -4.37 -0.63
CA LEU A 316 2.93 -4.37 -1.18
C LEU A 316 2.62 -5.78 -1.68
N ALA A 317 1.72 -6.46 -0.98
CA ALA A 317 1.44 -7.88 -1.23
C ALA A 317 0.88 -8.13 -2.64
N TYR A 318 0.11 -7.19 -3.18
CA TYR A 318 -0.47 -7.24 -4.52
C TYR A 318 0.59 -7.35 -5.62
N GLU A 319 1.71 -6.65 -5.46
CA GLU A 319 2.81 -6.63 -6.43
C GLU A 319 3.68 -7.90 -6.39
N SER A 320 3.78 -8.54 -5.23
CA SER A 320 4.82 -9.54 -5.00
C SER A 320 4.33 -10.91 -4.60
N HIS A 321 3.13 -11.02 -4.01
CA HIS A 321 2.67 -12.26 -3.39
C HIS A 321 1.36 -12.82 -3.98
N ILE A 322 0.59 -12.01 -4.73
CA ILE A 322 -0.67 -12.45 -5.33
C ILE A 322 -0.49 -12.70 -6.83
N ASN A 323 0.18 -13.79 -7.16
CA ASN A 323 0.49 -14.19 -8.54
C ASN A 323 -0.26 -15.45 -9.00
N ARG A 324 -1.21 -15.93 -8.19
CA ARG A 324 -2.04 -17.11 -8.43
C ARG A 324 -3.36 -16.99 -7.68
N PRO A 325 -4.38 -17.80 -8.02
CA PRO A 325 -5.67 -17.78 -7.31
C PRO A 325 -5.51 -18.01 -5.81
N VAL A 326 -6.14 -17.14 -5.03
CA VAL A 326 -6.20 -17.19 -3.57
C VAL A 326 -7.65 -17.08 -3.13
N ASP A 327 -8.11 -17.99 -2.26
CA ASP A 327 -9.48 -17.94 -1.75
C ASP A 327 -9.70 -16.65 -0.96
N SER A 328 -10.80 -15.99 -1.25
CA SER A 328 -11.17 -14.70 -0.68
C SER A 328 -12.66 -14.62 -0.41
N LEU A 329 -13.12 -13.54 0.21
CA LEU A 329 -14.55 -13.26 0.35
C LEU A 329 -15.27 -13.31 -1.00
N ALA A 330 -14.67 -12.78 -2.08
CA ALA A 330 -15.27 -12.82 -3.40
C ALA A 330 -15.53 -14.25 -3.88
N ALA A 331 -14.52 -15.11 -3.80
CA ALA A 331 -14.66 -16.53 -4.17
C ALA A 331 -15.63 -17.28 -3.26
N ILE A 332 -15.63 -17.00 -1.94
CA ILE A 332 -16.55 -17.61 -0.97
C ILE A 332 -18.00 -17.24 -1.28
N PHE A 333 -18.28 -15.97 -1.55
CA PHE A 333 -19.62 -15.50 -1.90
C PHE A 333 -20.05 -15.97 -3.30
N ALA A 334 -19.14 -15.96 -4.30
CA ALA A 334 -19.43 -16.43 -5.66
C ALA A 334 -19.87 -17.91 -5.66
N ARG A 335 -19.21 -18.79 -4.87
CA ARG A 335 -19.64 -20.20 -4.70
C ARG A 335 -21.05 -20.34 -4.15
N GLN A 336 -21.57 -19.31 -3.53
CA GLN A 336 -22.92 -19.26 -2.96
C GLN A 336 -23.91 -18.47 -3.84
N GLY A 337 -23.52 -18.13 -5.07
CA GLY A 337 -24.38 -17.50 -6.07
C GLY A 337 -24.47 -15.97 -5.97
N TYR A 338 -23.53 -15.33 -5.29
CA TYR A 338 -23.41 -13.87 -5.30
C TYR A 338 -22.71 -13.39 -6.57
N GLN A 339 -23.10 -12.22 -7.06
CA GLN A 339 -22.30 -11.43 -8.00
C GLN A 339 -21.26 -10.66 -7.21
N SER A 340 -19.97 -10.79 -7.58
CA SER A 340 -18.88 -10.12 -6.85
C SER A 340 -18.27 -9.00 -7.68
N THR A 341 -18.31 -7.78 -7.15
CA THR A 341 -17.84 -6.57 -7.85
C THR A 341 -16.88 -5.77 -6.97
N VAL A 342 -15.76 -5.34 -7.55
CA VAL A 342 -14.88 -4.31 -6.97
C VAL A 342 -15.19 -2.97 -7.60
N ILE A 343 -15.23 -1.90 -6.79
CA ILE A 343 -15.37 -0.51 -7.21
C ILE A 343 -14.21 0.29 -6.59
N SER A 344 -13.34 0.87 -7.44
CA SER A 344 -12.12 1.54 -6.95
C SER A 344 -11.88 2.88 -7.65
N PRO A 345 -11.50 3.93 -6.89
CA PRO A 345 -11.15 5.24 -7.42
C PRO A 345 -9.79 5.28 -8.13
N TRP A 346 -9.10 4.14 -8.22
CA TRP A 346 -7.80 4.01 -8.85
C TRP A 346 -7.89 3.42 -10.25
N ALA A 347 -6.91 3.72 -11.10
CA ALA A 347 -6.80 3.09 -12.42
C ALA A 347 -6.64 1.57 -12.31
N SER A 348 -7.08 0.82 -13.32
CA SER A 348 -7.13 -0.64 -13.28
C SER A 348 -5.78 -1.32 -13.03
N GLY A 349 -4.69 -0.73 -13.52
CA GLY A 349 -3.32 -1.22 -13.32
C GLY A 349 -2.68 -0.80 -12.00
N PHE A 350 -3.29 0.10 -11.22
CA PHE A 350 -2.69 0.62 -9.98
C PHE A 350 -2.44 -0.52 -8.98
N PHE A 351 -1.20 -0.65 -8.50
CA PHE A 351 -0.75 -1.74 -7.62
C PHE A 351 -1.11 -3.14 -8.12
N ASN A 352 -1.11 -3.38 -9.44
CA ASN A 352 -1.48 -4.67 -10.02
C ASN A 352 -2.90 -5.14 -9.65
N SER A 353 -3.81 -4.18 -9.41
CA SER A 353 -5.13 -4.43 -8.83
C SER A 353 -6.00 -5.35 -9.71
N GLU A 354 -6.02 -5.15 -11.04
CA GLU A 354 -6.80 -6.00 -11.93
C GLU A 354 -6.42 -7.48 -11.81
N ALA A 355 -5.12 -7.80 -11.90
CA ALA A 355 -4.65 -9.18 -11.78
C ALA A 355 -4.92 -9.75 -10.39
N THR A 356 -4.79 -8.92 -9.34
CA THR A 356 -5.05 -9.32 -7.96
C THR A 356 -6.53 -9.64 -7.73
N TYR A 357 -7.44 -8.78 -8.17
CA TYR A 357 -8.89 -9.04 -8.00
C TYR A 357 -9.36 -10.25 -8.82
N ARG A 358 -8.77 -10.48 -9.99
CA ARG A 358 -8.97 -11.75 -10.74
C ARG A 358 -8.54 -12.96 -9.91
N ASN A 359 -7.36 -12.90 -9.30
CA ASN A 359 -6.84 -13.97 -8.45
C ASN A 359 -7.64 -14.17 -7.15
N PHE A 360 -8.34 -13.14 -6.68
CA PHE A 360 -9.27 -13.23 -5.55
C PHE A 360 -10.65 -13.78 -5.95
N GLY A 361 -10.92 -13.99 -7.24
CA GLY A 361 -12.17 -14.56 -7.72
C GLY A 361 -13.31 -13.57 -7.80
N PHE A 362 -13.03 -12.27 -7.94
CA PHE A 362 -14.06 -11.30 -8.32
C PHE A 362 -14.51 -11.52 -9.75
N GLY A 363 -15.82 -11.31 -10.02
CA GLY A 363 -16.36 -11.38 -11.37
C GLY A 363 -16.30 -10.05 -12.13
N LYS A 364 -16.17 -8.92 -11.41
CA LYS A 364 -16.16 -7.60 -12.03
C LYS A 364 -15.25 -6.62 -11.28
N PHE A 365 -14.60 -5.73 -12.04
CA PHE A 365 -13.85 -4.61 -11.51
C PHE A 365 -14.20 -3.30 -12.25
N ILE A 366 -14.74 -2.33 -11.53
CA ILE A 366 -15.03 -0.99 -12.02
C ILE A 366 -13.96 -0.05 -11.47
N SER A 367 -13.02 0.35 -12.32
CA SER A 367 -11.97 1.32 -11.99
C SER A 367 -12.41 2.75 -12.33
N VAL A 368 -11.66 3.74 -11.84
CA VAL A 368 -11.91 5.16 -12.13
C VAL A 368 -11.98 5.45 -13.63
N ASP A 369 -11.30 4.68 -14.47
CA ASP A 369 -11.28 4.85 -15.92
C ASP A 369 -12.69 4.79 -16.56
N PHE A 370 -13.61 4.08 -15.92
CA PHE A 370 -15.00 3.90 -16.37
C PHE A 370 -15.98 4.87 -15.71
N MET A 371 -15.60 5.56 -14.61
CA MET A 371 -16.49 6.38 -13.79
C MET A 371 -16.61 7.80 -14.28
N GLN A 372 -17.60 8.51 -13.77
CA GLN A 372 -17.72 9.95 -13.95
C GLN A 372 -16.60 10.64 -13.15
N GLN A 373 -15.92 11.58 -13.81
CA GLN A 373 -14.77 12.26 -13.24
C GLN A 373 -15.23 13.50 -12.42
N GLU A 374 -15.78 13.26 -11.22
CA GLU A 374 -16.16 14.32 -10.28
C GLU A 374 -15.17 14.38 -9.11
N TYR A 375 -14.62 15.58 -8.85
CA TYR A 375 -13.53 15.81 -7.91
C TYR A 375 -13.82 16.98 -6.98
N ASN A 376 -13.83 16.74 -5.67
CA ASN A 376 -13.83 17.79 -4.64
C ASN A 376 -12.42 18.07 -4.12
N SER A 377 -11.51 17.16 -4.35
CA SER A 377 -10.09 17.17 -4.00
C SER A 377 -9.27 16.75 -5.24
N PRO A 378 -7.95 16.56 -5.17
CA PRO A 378 -7.19 15.92 -6.25
C PRO A 378 -7.62 14.48 -6.57
N TYR A 379 -8.47 13.86 -5.76
CA TYR A 379 -8.94 12.49 -5.88
C TYR A 379 -10.43 12.45 -6.18
N LEU A 380 -10.89 11.32 -6.75
CA LEU A 380 -12.28 11.08 -7.07
C LEU A 380 -13.15 11.24 -5.81
N ALA A 381 -14.27 11.93 -5.96
CA ALA A 381 -15.18 12.20 -4.86
C ALA A 381 -15.86 10.91 -4.35
N ASP A 382 -16.00 10.76 -3.03
CA ASP A 382 -16.59 9.58 -2.39
C ASP A 382 -18.05 9.33 -2.82
N HIS A 383 -18.81 10.37 -3.16
CA HIS A 383 -20.18 10.21 -3.65
C HIS A 383 -20.24 9.50 -5.00
N GLU A 384 -19.19 9.54 -5.83
CA GLU A 384 -19.11 8.77 -7.07
C GLU A 384 -19.00 7.28 -6.78
N ILE A 385 -18.21 6.91 -5.76
CA ILE A 385 -18.12 5.52 -5.29
C ILE A 385 -19.50 5.05 -4.80
N ALA A 386 -20.20 5.87 -4.00
CA ALA A 386 -21.56 5.55 -3.55
C ALA A 386 -22.53 5.36 -4.72
N ARG A 387 -22.47 6.25 -5.73
CA ARG A 387 -23.29 6.14 -6.96
C ARG A 387 -23.09 4.80 -7.66
N ASN A 388 -21.83 4.38 -7.79
CA ASN A 388 -21.50 3.11 -8.44
C ASN A 388 -21.94 1.90 -7.61
N ILE A 389 -21.78 1.90 -6.30
CA ILE A 389 -22.30 0.86 -5.41
C ILE A 389 -23.82 0.70 -5.58
N ILE A 390 -24.56 1.80 -5.51
CA ILE A 390 -26.01 1.82 -5.65
C ILE A 390 -26.44 1.36 -7.06
N ALA A 391 -25.73 1.79 -8.11
CA ALA A 391 -26.05 1.40 -9.47
C ALA A 391 -25.82 -0.10 -9.72
N GLU A 392 -24.72 -0.65 -9.23
CA GLU A 392 -24.39 -2.06 -9.42
C GLU A 392 -25.35 -2.97 -8.64
N SER A 393 -25.67 -2.66 -7.40
CA SER A 393 -26.60 -3.46 -6.58
C SER A 393 -28.02 -3.56 -7.17
N ARG A 394 -28.38 -2.67 -8.10
CA ARG A 394 -29.70 -2.68 -8.77
C ARG A 394 -29.73 -3.45 -10.09
N LYS A 395 -28.55 -3.86 -10.60
CA LYS A 395 -28.44 -4.55 -11.90
C LYS A 395 -28.73 -6.04 -11.83
N THR A 396 -28.56 -6.64 -10.68
CA THR A 396 -28.72 -8.08 -10.49
C THR A 396 -30.01 -8.42 -9.74
N PRO A 397 -30.71 -9.49 -10.11
CA PRO A 397 -31.85 -9.98 -9.35
C PRO A 397 -31.43 -10.83 -8.12
N GLY A 398 -30.17 -11.17 -7.98
CA GLY A 398 -29.59 -11.99 -6.92
C GLY A 398 -28.80 -11.17 -5.90
N PRO A 399 -28.25 -11.80 -4.88
CA PRO A 399 -27.46 -11.11 -3.88
C PRO A 399 -26.10 -10.67 -4.46
N ASP A 400 -25.65 -9.49 -4.06
CA ASP A 400 -24.38 -8.90 -4.46
C ASP A 400 -23.36 -8.91 -3.31
N PHE A 401 -22.11 -9.20 -3.64
CA PHE A 401 -20.95 -8.86 -2.83
C PHE A 401 -20.20 -7.72 -3.50
N ILE A 402 -20.29 -6.53 -2.93
CA ILE A 402 -19.60 -5.34 -3.45
C ILE A 402 -18.50 -4.94 -2.46
N PHE A 403 -17.26 -4.98 -2.92
CA PHE A 403 -16.13 -4.37 -2.24
C PHE A 403 -15.83 -3.02 -2.89
N ALA A 404 -15.75 -1.97 -2.09
CA ALA A 404 -15.40 -0.63 -2.58
C ALA A 404 -14.35 0.01 -1.69
N ASN A 405 -13.38 0.69 -2.30
CA ASN A 405 -12.48 1.59 -1.60
C ASN A 405 -12.69 3.03 -2.07
N THR A 406 -12.25 4.01 -1.26
CA THR A 406 -12.36 5.43 -1.54
C THR A 406 -10.98 6.08 -1.62
N ALA A 407 -10.89 7.33 -2.09
CA ALA A 407 -9.62 8.05 -2.17
C ALA A 407 -9.75 9.55 -1.84
N GLU A 408 -10.94 10.09 -1.65
CA GLU A 408 -11.13 11.54 -1.52
C GLU A 408 -10.35 12.12 -0.33
N ASN A 409 -10.23 11.35 0.76
CA ASN A 409 -9.45 11.73 1.93
C ASN A 409 -8.01 11.23 1.93
N HIS A 410 -7.44 10.85 0.78
CA HIS A 410 -6.04 10.43 0.67
C HIS A 410 -5.06 11.58 0.97
N TYR A 411 -3.89 11.27 1.52
CA TYR A 411 -2.79 12.21 1.72
C TYR A 411 -2.42 12.91 0.38
N SER A 412 -2.02 14.19 0.32
CA SER A 412 -1.59 15.06 1.42
C SER A 412 -2.73 16.00 1.87
N TYR A 413 -2.63 16.44 3.14
CA TYR A 413 -3.59 17.39 3.70
C TYR A 413 -2.95 18.78 3.73
N TYR A 414 -3.50 19.72 2.93
CA TYR A 414 -3.08 21.11 2.89
C TYR A 414 -4.34 22.01 2.91
N PRO A 415 -4.25 23.25 3.40
CA PRO A 415 -5.44 24.06 3.69
C PRO A 415 -6.41 24.26 2.52
N THR A 416 -5.91 24.18 1.28
CA THR A 416 -6.69 24.37 0.04
C THR A 416 -6.96 23.06 -0.73
N LYS A 417 -6.86 21.91 -0.09
CA LYS A 417 -7.17 20.60 -0.70
C LYS A 417 -8.61 20.53 -1.19
N PHE A 418 -9.53 21.02 -0.36
CA PHE A 418 -10.94 21.18 -0.71
C PHE A 418 -11.24 22.66 -1.02
N ARG A 419 -12.24 22.90 -1.84
CA ARG A 419 -12.66 24.29 -2.18
C ARG A 419 -13.13 25.07 -0.95
N THR A 420 -13.76 24.37 -0.01
CA THR A 420 -14.29 24.93 1.25
C THR A 420 -14.17 23.90 2.34
N ASN A 421 -13.61 24.27 3.48
CA ASN A 421 -13.66 23.50 4.70
C ASN A 421 -14.82 24.00 5.56
N GLU A 422 -15.78 23.13 5.83
CA GLU A 422 -16.97 23.44 6.66
C GLU A 422 -16.63 23.41 8.16
N ILE A 423 -15.54 22.73 8.52
CA ILE A 423 -15.11 22.49 9.90
C ILE A 423 -13.89 23.35 10.19
N SER A 424 -13.99 24.24 11.16
CA SER A 424 -12.83 24.98 11.68
C SER A 424 -12.24 24.28 12.91
N VAL A 425 -10.93 24.44 13.10
CA VAL A 425 -10.17 23.81 14.19
C VAL A 425 -9.45 24.87 15.01
N ALA A 426 -9.48 24.73 16.34
CA ALA A 426 -8.76 25.54 17.31
C ALA A 426 -7.93 24.67 18.26
N GLY A 427 -7.07 25.29 19.07
CA GLY A 427 -6.26 24.60 20.10
C GLY A 427 -4.92 24.05 19.62
N VAL A 428 -4.58 24.23 18.34
CA VAL A 428 -3.32 23.81 17.72
C VAL A 428 -2.66 24.98 16.99
N SER A 429 -1.41 24.81 16.54
CA SER A 429 -0.69 25.81 15.74
C SER A 429 -1.41 26.11 14.41
N GLU A 430 -1.09 27.24 13.79
CA GLU A 430 -1.70 27.63 12.52
C GLU A 430 -1.42 26.64 11.38
N GLU A 431 -0.21 26.08 11.34
CA GLU A 431 0.19 25.04 10.37
C GLU A 431 -0.66 23.77 10.57
N SER A 432 -0.77 23.29 11.80
CA SER A 432 -1.55 22.09 12.14
C SER A 432 -3.06 22.30 11.95
N ARG A 433 -3.56 23.51 12.20
CA ARG A 433 -4.97 23.87 11.98
C ARG A 433 -5.42 23.63 10.55
N GLY A 434 -4.70 24.18 9.56
CA GLY A 434 -5.08 24.02 8.14
C GLY A 434 -5.04 22.56 7.66
N ILE A 435 -4.11 21.78 8.19
CA ILE A 435 -4.04 20.33 7.91
C ILE A 435 -5.25 19.61 8.51
N LEU A 436 -5.60 19.90 9.78
CA LEU A 436 -6.72 19.27 10.48
C LEU A 436 -8.08 19.67 9.92
N GLU A 437 -8.25 20.93 9.49
CA GLU A 437 -9.48 21.40 8.83
C GLU A 437 -9.70 20.66 7.51
N SER A 438 -8.64 20.49 6.72
CA SER A 438 -8.68 19.72 5.48
C SER A 438 -8.98 18.24 5.75
N TYR A 439 -8.31 17.63 6.72
CA TYR A 439 -8.56 16.24 7.07
C TYR A 439 -9.99 16.00 7.58
N ALA A 440 -10.48 16.89 8.46
CA ALA A 440 -11.84 16.82 8.98
C ALA A 440 -12.91 16.98 7.89
N GLN A 441 -12.63 17.80 6.86
CA GLN A 441 -13.51 17.92 5.69
C GLN A 441 -13.60 16.59 4.91
N GLY A 442 -12.49 15.90 4.69
CA GLY A 442 -12.51 14.59 4.06
C GLY A 442 -13.29 13.55 4.90
N CYS A 443 -13.14 13.56 6.22
CA CYS A 443 -13.95 12.72 7.10
C CYS A 443 -15.45 13.02 6.96
N LEU A 444 -15.84 14.30 6.84
CA LEU A 444 -17.23 14.71 6.66
C LEU A 444 -17.80 14.22 5.31
N TYR A 445 -17.01 14.18 4.24
CA TYR A 445 -17.44 13.61 2.96
C TYR A 445 -17.61 12.09 3.04
N ALA A 446 -16.71 11.38 3.72
CA ALA A 446 -16.85 9.96 3.98
C ALA A 446 -18.11 9.65 4.82
N ASP A 447 -18.41 10.45 5.84
CA ASP A 447 -19.63 10.34 6.66
C ASP A 447 -20.91 10.54 5.82
N ARG A 448 -20.90 11.53 4.92
CA ARG A 448 -22.03 11.80 3.99
C ARG A 448 -22.20 10.67 2.97
N MET A 449 -21.10 10.07 2.49
CA MET A 449 -21.16 8.87 1.66
C MET A 449 -21.86 7.72 2.40
N LEU A 450 -21.44 7.42 3.63
CA LEU A 450 -22.07 6.39 4.46
C LEU A 450 -23.56 6.68 4.68
N GLN A 451 -23.91 7.94 4.99
CA GLN A 451 -25.31 8.35 5.13
C GLN A 451 -26.12 8.08 3.86
N THR A 452 -25.57 8.41 2.70
CA THR A 452 -26.21 8.18 1.40
C THR A 452 -26.46 6.69 1.16
N LEU A 453 -25.46 5.84 1.40
CA LEU A 453 -25.59 4.39 1.25
C LEU A 453 -26.68 3.84 2.18
N VAL A 454 -26.62 4.14 3.46
CA VAL A 454 -27.60 3.66 4.44
C VAL A 454 -29.02 4.07 4.05
N GLN A 455 -29.24 5.35 3.71
CA GLN A 455 -30.57 5.84 3.31
C GLN A 455 -31.12 5.12 2.06
N GLN A 456 -30.25 4.82 1.07
CA GLN A 456 -30.67 4.13 -0.13
C GLN A 456 -31.04 2.67 0.12
N PHE A 457 -30.27 1.95 0.94
CA PHE A 457 -30.51 0.55 1.24
C PHE A 457 -31.58 0.36 2.34
N GLU A 458 -31.77 1.33 3.21
CA GLU A 458 -32.90 1.33 4.17
C GLU A 458 -34.25 1.44 3.43
N ALA A 459 -34.29 2.20 2.33
CA ALA A 459 -35.50 2.36 1.50
C ALA A 459 -35.71 1.17 0.53
N ALA A 460 -34.73 0.29 0.33
CA ALA A 460 -34.83 -0.86 -0.54
C ALA A 460 -35.47 -2.05 0.17
N ASP A 461 -36.32 -2.82 -0.56
CA ASP A 461 -36.92 -4.05 -0.04
C ASP A 461 -36.01 -5.27 -0.20
N GLU A 462 -34.70 -5.06 0.01
CA GLU A 462 -33.66 -6.08 -0.08
C GLU A 462 -32.85 -6.14 1.20
N PRO A 463 -32.68 -7.34 1.81
CA PRO A 463 -31.81 -7.47 2.96
C PRO A 463 -30.39 -7.09 2.56
N THR A 464 -29.80 -6.16 3.29
CA THR A 464 -28.48 -5.61 3.00
C THR A 464 -27.69 -5.41 4.29
N VAL A 465 -26.41 -5.79 4.27
CA VAL A 465 -25.44 -5.44 5.31
C VAL A 465 -24.37 -4.55 4.71
N ILE A 466 -24.03 -3.45 5.39
CA ILE A 466 -22.96 -2.53 5.05
C ILE A 466 -21.93 -2.55 6.17
N ILE A 467 -20.68 -2.88 5.82
CA ILE A 467 -19.54 -2.77 6.70
C ILE A 467 -18.70 -1.58 6.21
N PHE A 468 -18.57 -0.55 7.04
CA PHE A 468 -17.82 0.67 6.73
C PHE A 468 -16.68 0.82 7.73
N PHE A 469 -15.43 0.87 7.25
CA PHE A 469 -14.25 0.89 8.11
C PHE A 469 -13.09 1.68 7.49
N GLY A 470 -12.17 2.16 8.33
CA GLY A 470 -10.94 2.80 7.90
C GLY A 470 -9.87 1.77 7.55
N ASP A 471 -8.98 2.11 6.64
CA ASP A 471 -7.81 1.31 6.29
C ASP A 471 -6.62 1.57 7.23
N HIS A 472 -6.26 2.80 7.44
CA HIS A 472 -5.17 3.25 8.32
C HIS A 472 -5.44 4.66 8.84
N LEU A 473 -4.65 5.08 9.84
CA LEU A 473 -4.67 6.46 10.31
C LEU A 473 -4.00 7.39 9.29
N PRO A 474 -4.42 8.67 9.24
CA PRO A 474 -3.83 9.68 8.36
C PRO A 474 -2.42 10.08 8.79
N LEU A 475 -1.59 10.50 7.84
CA LEU A 475 -0.32 11.15 8.12
C LEU A 475 -0.55 12.62 8.51
N LEU A 476 -0.73 12.89 9.80
CA LEU A 476 -0.93 14.23 10.34
C LEU A 476 0.40 14.85 10.79
N GLY A 477 1.04 15.56 9.87
CA GLY A 477 2.33 16.19 10.10
C GLY A 477 3.51 15.23 10.07
N LYS A 478 4.72 15.77 9.84
CA LYS A 478 5.96 14.98 9.82
C LYS A 478 6.24 14.38 11.20
N ASN A 479 6.71 13.15 11.24
CA ASN A 479 7.08 12.45 12.48
C ASN A 479 5.99 12.49 13.57
N TYR A 480 4.73 12.23 13.16
CA TYR A 480 3.55 12.26 14.04
C TYR A 480 3.33 13.63 14.72
N GLY A 481 3.77 14.73 14.07
CA GLY A 481 3.86 16.05 14.68
C GLY A 481 2.55 16.54 15.28
N ILE A 482 1.43 16.44 14.55
CA ILE A 482 0.13 16.90 15.03
C ILE A 482 -0.43 16.00 16.14
N TYR A 483 -0.20 14.68 16.06
CA TYR A 483 -0.58 13.76 17.14
C TYR A 483 0.12 14.10 18.46
N ARG A 484 1.39 14.54 18.39
CA ARG A 484 2.17 14.96 19.56
C ARG A 484 1.77 16.35 20.05
N GLU A 485 1.65 17.31 19.14
CA GLU A 485 1.23 18.68 19.45
C GLU A 485 -0.13 18.70 20.16
N ALA A 486 -1.08 17.90 19.65
CA ALA A 486 -2.41 17.78 20.24
C ALA A 486 -2.48 16.86 21.48
N GLY A 487 -1.34 16.36 21.98
CA GLY A 487 -1.27 15.53 23.19
C GLY A 487 -1.85 14.11 23.06
N TYR A 488 -2.06 13.64 21.83
CA TYR A 488 -2.55 12.28 21.58
C TYR A 488 -1.44 11.25 21.70
N LEU A 489 -0.23 11.59 21.24
CA LEU A 489 0.95 10.71 21.26
C LEU A 489 2.06 11.35 22.12
N THR A 490 2.70 10.54 22.95
CA THR A 490 3.89 10.93 23.73
C THR A 490 5.16 10.25 23.19
N ASP A 491 6.34 10.71 23.63
CA ASP A 491 7.58 10.04 23.31
C ASP A 491 7.62 8.66 23.99
N ASN A 492 8.01 7.62 23.25
CA ASN A 492 8.00 6.23 23.72
C ASN A 492 6.64 5.78 24.28
N ASP A 493 5.55 6.20 23.64
CA ASP A 493 4.19 5.92 24.10
C ASP A 493 3.93 4.40 24.19
N PRO A 494 3.61 3.84 25.37
CA PRO A 494 3.37 2.41 25.52
C PRO A 494 2.11 1.95 24.78
N GLN A 495 1.23 2.87 24.39
CA GLN A 495 0.02 2.61 23.62
C GLN A 495 0.19 2.92 22.12
N PHE A 496 1.43 3.06 21.63
CA PHE A 496 1.74 3.46 20.26
C PHE A 496 0.93 2.67 19.23
N ILE A 497 0.93 1.33 19.32
CA ILE A 497 0.17 0.46 18.41
C ILE A 497 -1.34 0.68 18.55
N ASN A 498 -1.85 0.74 19.77
CA ASN A 498 -3.28 0.96 20.00
C ASN A 498 -3.76 2.35 19.55
N LYS A 499 -2.88 3.35 19.56
CA LYS A 499 -3.21 4.71 19.14
C LYS A 499 -3.10 4.91 17.62
N LEU A 500 -2.06 4.38 17.00
CA LEU A 500 -1.75 4.70 15.60
C LEU A 500 -2.15 3.63 14.58
N TYR A 501 -2.59 2.44 15.02
CA TYR A 501 -2.97 1.35 14.13
C TYR A 501 -4.42 0.89 14.31
N ARG A 502 -5.22 1.57 15.13
CA ARG A 502 -6.64 1.23 15.28
C ARG A 502 -7.53 2.15 14.49
N VAL A 503 -8.24 1.57 13.57
CA VAL A 503 -9.20 2.22 12.68
C VAL A 503 -10.63 1.94 13.10
N PRO A 504 -11.57 2.87 12.92
CA PRO A 504 -12.96 2.65 13.29
C PRO A 504 -13.67 1.72 12.31
N VAL A 505 -14.68 1.00 12.82
CA VAL A 505 -15.58 0.16 12.04
C VAL A 505 -17.00 0.29 12.54
N VAL A 506 -17.98 0.27 11.63
CA VAL A 506 -19.41 0.15 11.93
C VAL A 506 -20.05 -0.82 10.94
N THR A 507 -20.98 -1.65 11.42
CA THR A 507 -21.76 -2.60 10.62
C THR A 507 -23.23 -2.23 10.69
N TRP A 508 -23.80 -1.73 9.60
CA TRP A 508 -25.23 -1.46 9.48
C TRP A 508 -25.94 -2.59 8.73
N ASN A 509 -27.17 -2.87 9.06
CA ASN A 509 -28.03 -3.75 8.28
C ASN A 509 -29.52 -3.36 8.47
N ASN A 510 -30.38 -3.77 7.51
CA ASN A 510 -31.83 -3.53 7.53
C ASN A 510 -32.68 -4.77 7.86
N PHE A 511 -32.07 -5.92 8.20
CA PHE A 511 -32.81 -7.19 8.36
C PHE A 511 -32.52 -7.92 9.68
N LEU A 512 -31.41 -7.64 10.37
CA LEU A 512 -31.11 -8.20 11.67
C LEU A 512 -31.60 -7.26 12.80
N PRO A 513 -31.89 -7.79 13.99
CA PRO A 513 -32.15 -6.95 15.15
C PRO A 513 -30.98 -5.99 15.45
N GLN A 514 -31.30 -4.77 15.86
CA GLN A 514 -30.28 -3.83 16.30
C GLN A 514 -29.47 -4.41 17.47
N SER A 515 -28.15 -4.23 17.43
CA SER A 515 -27.21 -4.71 18.43
C SER A 515 -26.07 -3.71 18.57
N THR A 516 -25.60 -3.51 19.78
CA THR A 516 -24.47 -2.62 20.10
C THR A 516 -23.21 -3.43 20.43
N GLU A 517 -22.97 -4.54 19.73
CA GLU A 517 -21.77 -5.37 19.89
C GLU A 517 -20.51 -4.52 19.69
N GLN A 518 -19.57 -4.62 20.64
CA GLN A 518 -18.29 -3.94 20.54
C GLN A 518 -17.28 -4.77 19.77
N LEU A 519 -16.85 -4.27 18.62
CA LEU A 519 -15.88 -4.92 17.76
C LEU A 519 -14.46 -4.50 18.17
N ASN A 520 -13.56 -5.47 18.32
CA ASN A 520 -12.17 -5.20 18.70
C ASN A 520 -11.25 -6.36 18.28
N PHE A 521 -10.86 -6.39 17.00
CA PHE A 521 -10.03 -7.45 16.45
C PHE A 521 -9.15 -6.91 15.29
N GLY A 522 -8.29 -7.76 14.72
CA GLY A 522 -7.45 -7.42 13.58
C GLY A 522 -8.21 -7.42 12.25
N THR A 523 -7.80 -6.60 11.28
CA THR A 523 -8.36 -6.57 9.92
C THR A 523 -8.41 -7.94 9.25
N ASN A 524 -7.44 -8.81 9.53
CA ASN A 524 -7.38 -10.19 9.05
C ASN A 524 -8.51 -11.10 9.58
N PHE A 525 -9.24 -10.67 10.59
CA PHE A 525 -10.40 -11.38 11.14
C PHE A 525 -11.76 -10.78 10.73
N LEU A 526 -11.73 -9.71 9.93
CA LEU A 526 -12.97 -9.07 9.46
C LEU A 526 -13.73 -9.99 8.49
N GLY A 527 -13.04 -10.76 7.64
CA GLY A 527 -13.67 -11.70 6.70
C GLY A 527 -14.59 -12.72 7.37
N PRO A 528 -14.14 -13.50 8.36
CA PRO A 528 -15.01 -14.38 9.16
C PRO A 528 -16.20 -13.67 9.80
N TYR A 529 -16.01 -12.45 10.32
CA TYR A 529 -17.09 -11.65 10.87
C TYR A 529 -18.14 -11.29 9.81
N ILE A 530 -17.74 -10.88 8.60
CA ILE A 530 -18.62 -10.56 7.48
C ILE A 530 -19.48 -11.79 7.08
N ILE A 531 -18.87 -12.96 6.96
CA ILE A 531 -19.56 -14.22 6.64
C ILE A 531 -20.64 -14.51 7.70
N LYS A 532 -20.31 -14.32 8.98
CA LYS A 532 -21.28 -14.46 10.09
C LYS A 532 -22.44 -13.46 9.98
N GLN A 533 -22.16 -12.19 9.68
CA GLN A 533 -23.20 -11.16 9.53
C GLN A 533 -24.12 -11.42 8.33
N ALA A 534 -23.57 -11.94 7.23
CA ALA A 534 -24.33 -12.32 6.06
C ALA A 534 -25.15 -13.62 6.25
N GLY A 535 -24.89 -14.40 7.31
CA GLY A 535 -25.54 -15.69 7.55
C GLY A 535 -25.19 -16.73 6.48
N THR A 536 -23.99 -16.65 5.89
CA THR A 536 -23.54 -17.53 4.79
C THR A 536 -22.51 -18.55 5.27
N GLU A 537 -22.23 -19.55 4.42
CA GLU A 537 -21.26 -20.61 4.75
C GLU A 537 -19.82 -20.08 4.60
N GLY A 538 -18.98 -20.40 5.57
CA GLY A 538 -17.54 -20.18 5.51
C GLY A 538 -16.78 -21.33 4.87
N THR A 539 -15.46 -21.30 5.00
CA THR A 539 -14.52 -22.37 4.60
C THR A 539 -13.74 -22.85 5.81
N PRO A 540 -13.07 -24.00 5.76
CA PRO A 540 -12.19 -24.44 6.85
C PRO A 540 -11.15 -23.39 7.26
N VAL A 541 -10.68 -22.55 6.33
CA VAL A 541 -9.78 -21.44 6.62
C VAL A 541 -10.48 -20.36 7.44
N THR A 542 -11.69 -19.94 7.05
CA THR A 542 -12.44 -18.92 7.80
C THR A 542 -12.90 -19.42 9.16
N GLU A 543 -13.17 -20.71 9.31
CA GLU A 543 -13.47 -21.34 10.61
C GLU A 543 -12.24 -21.32 11.53
N TYR A 544 -11.08 -21.73 11.02
CA TYR A 544 -9.81 -21.62 11.73
C TYR A 544 -9.54 -20.19 12.20
N LEU A 545 -9.75 -19.19 11.32
CA LEU A 545 -9.57 -17.79 11.67
C LEU A 545 -10.59 -17.33 12.73
N THR A 546 -11.82 -17.82 12.68
CA THR A 546 -12.84 -17.54 13.71
C THR A 546 -12.40 -18.05 15.08
N GLU A 547 -11.92 -19.30 15.14
CA GLU A 547 -11.40 -19.90 16.38
C GLU A 547 -10.12 -19.18 16.87
N LEU A 548 -9.23 -18.82 15.94
CA LEU A 548 -8.01 -18.08 16.27
C LEU A 548 -8.35 -16.69 16.84
N SER A 549 -9.30 -15.98 16.25
CA SER A 549 -9.71 -14.64 16.70
C SER A 549 -10.27 -14.65 18.12
N ALA A 550 -10.90 -15.75 18.55
CA ALA A 550 -11.38 -15.89 19.91
C ALA A 550 -10.24 -16.00 20.96
N ARG A 551 -9.07 -16.50 20.55
CA ARG A 551 -7.88 -16.61 21.41
C ARG A 551 -6.94 -15.42 21.26
N VAL A 552 -6.77 -14.93 20.01
CA VAL A 552 -5.86 -13.85 19.66
C VAL A 552 -6.64 -12.87 18.78
N PRO A 553 -7.43 -11.96 19.38
CA PRO A 553 -8.31 -11.10 18.60
C PRO A 553 -7.56 -10.09 17.71
N ALA A 554 -6.32 -9.76 18.06
CA ALA A 554 -5.50 -8.82 17.28
C ALA A 554 -4.02 -9.23 17.33
N ILE A 555 -3.34 -9.21 16.18
CA ILE A 555 -1.94 -9.61 16.06
C ILE A 555 -1.09 -8.34 15.83
N PRO A 556 -0.36 -7.87 16.86
CA PRO A 556 0.53 -6.74 16.72
C PRO A 556 1.81 -7.12 15.95
N PRO A 557 2.68 -6.17 15.58
CA PRO A 557 4.03 -6.46 15.08
C PRO A 557 4.82 -7.38 16.03
N ARG A 558 5.69 -8.24 15.49
CA ARG A 558 6.41 -9.32 16.25
C ARG A 558 7.09 -8.82 17.53
N ARG A 559 7.65 -7.61 17.53
CA ARG A 559 8.30 -7.02 18.73
C ARG A 559 7.37 -6.83 19.93
N TYR A 560 6.04 -6.84 19.72
CA TYR A 560 5.04 -6.71 20.78
C TYR A 560 4.42 -8.04 21.20
N TRP A 561 4.78 -9.18 20.57
CA TRP A 561 4.14 -10.47 20.84
C TRP A 561 4.29 -10.89 22.29
N GLU A 562 5.47 -10.74 22.89
CA GLU A 562 5.70 -11.03 24.31
C GLU A 562 4.82 -10.14 25.21
N ALA A 563 4.83 -8.82 24.98
CA ALA A 563 4.05 -7.85 25.76
C ALA A 563 2.54 -8.05 25.61
N TRP A 564 2.07 -8.54 24.47
CA TRP A 564 0.65 -8.83 24.20
C TRP A 564 0.30 -10.30 24.46
N GLN A 565 1.26 -11.10 24.96
CA GLN A 565 1.08 -12.53 25.27
C GLN A 565 0.54 -13.33 24.07
N VAL A 566 1.01 -13.02 22.85
CA VAL A 566 0.61 -13.73 21.62
C VAL A 566 1.17 -15.14 21.63
N PRO A 567 0.36 -16.21 21.52
CA PRO A 567 0.84 -17.58 21.59
C PRO A 567 1.67 -17.95 20.35
N ALA A 568 2.93 -18.32 20.56
CA ALA A 568 3.85 -18.64 19.47
C ALA A 568 3.38 -19.83 18.60
N ALA A 569 2.71 -20.82 19.19
CA ALA A 569 2.20 -21.99 18.47
C ALA A 569 1.05 -21.61 17.50
N ASP A 570 0.13 -20.75 17.94
CA ASP A 570 -0.96 -20.24 17.08
C ASP A 570 -0.39 -19.45 15.91
N MET A 571 0.63 -18.63 16.15
CA MET A 571 1.29 -17.86 15.09
C MET A 571 2.05 -18.75 14.11
N ALA A 572 2.72 -19.79 14.58
CA ALA A 572 3.41 -20.75 13.72
C ALA A 572 2.45 -21.49 12.79
N ASN A 573 1.28 -21.92 13.29
CA ASN A 573 0.25 -22.57 12.49
C ASN A 573 -0.34 -21.60 11.45
N TYR A 574 -0.61 -20.36 11.84
CA TYR A 574 -1.17 -19.37 10.93
C TYR A 574 -0.16 -18.95 9.84
N GLU A 575 1.11 -18.77 10.20
CA GLU A 575 2.18 -18.49 9.24
C GLU A 575 2.37 -19.67 8.26
N ALA A 576 2.25 -20.93 8.75
CA ALA A 576 2.30 -22.12 7.92
C ALA A 576 1.14 -22.18 6.92
N LEU A 577 -0.08 -21.90 7.37
CA LEU A 577 -1.27 -21.81 6.53
C LEU A 577 -1.11 -20.78 5.42
N GLN A 578 -0.73 -19.58 5.78
CA GLN A 578 -0.50 -18.49 4.83
C GLN A 578 0.60 -18.82 3.82
N THR A 579 1.71 -19.39 4.28
CA THR A 579 2.82 -19.83 3.42
C THR A 579 2.37 -20.89 2.43
N ASP A 580 1.60 -21.89 2.88
CA ASP A 580 1.04 -22.91 2.00
C ASP A 580 0.16 -22.30 0.91
N ILE A 581 -0.69 -21.35 1.27
CA ILE A 581 -1.63 -20.70 0.35
C ILE A 581 -0.89 -19.79 -0.64
N LEU A 582 -0.01 -18.90 -0.18
CA LEU A 582 0.60 -17.87 -1.01
C LEU A 582 1.77 -18.39 -1.86
N SER A 583 2.60 -19.29 -1.31
CA SER A 583 3.83 -19.73 -1.98
C SER A 583 4.04 -21.26 -1.97
N GLY A 584 3.32 -22.00 -1.14
CA GLY A 584 3.42 -23.46 -1.01
C GLY A 584 2.57 -24.24 -2.01
N GLY A 585 2.14 -25.44 -1.61
CA GLY A 585 1.36 -26.37 -2.44
C GLY A 585 -0.14 -26.15 -2.45
N GLN A 586 -0.65 -25.16 -1.73
CA GLN A 586 -2.09 -24.90 -1.51
C GLN A 586 -2.85 -26.13 -0.96
N LYS A 587 -2.19 -26.90 -0.10
CA LYS A 587 -2.77 -28.11 0.53
C LYS A 587 -3.98 -27.75 1.41
N ALA A 588 -4.01 -26.52 1.93
CA ALA A 588 -5.15 -25.99 2.67
C ALA A 588 -6.47 -26.14 1.91
N TYR A 589 -6.43 -26.11 0.59
CA TYR A 589 -7.61 -26.22 -0.28
C TYR A 589 -7.99 -27.66 -0.63
N GLY A 590 -7.24 -28.66 -0.17
CA GLY A 590 -7.53 -30.06 -0.45
C GLY A 590 -8.86 -30.57 0.13
N SER A 591 -9.46 -29.86 1.09
CA SER A 591 -10.74 -30.20 1.73
C SER A 591 -11.96 -29.46 1.15
N PHE A 592 -11.76 -28.50 0.26
CA PHE A 592 -12.82 -27.74 -0.41
C PHE A 592 -12.39 -27.31 -1.82
N ALA A 593 -13.32 -26.80 -2.62
CA ALA A 593 -13.02 -26.39 -3.99
C ALA A 593 -11.95 -25.28 -4.01
N PRO A 594 -10.86 -25.46 -4.79
CA PRO A 594 -9.82 -24.45 -4.90
C PRO A 594 -10.38 -23.15 -5.51
N PRO A 595 -9.78 -22.00 -5.22
CA PRO A 595 -10.18 -20.74 -5.84
C PRO A 595 -9.96 -20.82 -7.35
N ILE A 596 -10.89 -20.27 -8.12
CA ILE A 596 -10.86 -20.25 -9.58
C ILE A 596 -10.87 -18.80 -10.02
N VAL A 597 -10.04 -18.47 -11.00
CA VAL A 597 -10.17 -17.20 -11.73
C VAL A 597 -11.44 -17.28 -12.56
N ASP A 598 -12.36 -16.32 -12.41
CA ASP A 598 -13.56 -16.26 -13.22
C ASP A 598 -13.18 -16.03 -14.70
N PRO A 599 -13.47 -16.95 -15.60
CA PRO A 599 -13.16 -16.79 -17.00
C PRO A 599 -13.97 -15.66 -17.67
N GLU A 600 -15.10 -15.28 -17.06
CA GLU A 600 -15.98 -14.20 -17.50
C GLU A 600 -15.72 -12.87 -16.79
N PHE A 601 -14.58 -12.74 -16.11
CA PHE A 601 -14.22 -11.49 -15.43
C PHE A 601 -14.35 -10.28 -16.35
N VAL A 602 -15.02 -9.26 -15.84
CA VAL A 602 -15.33 -8.03 -16.58
C VAL A 602 -14.59 -6.83 -15.99
N LEU A 603 -13.84 -6.12 -16.81
CA LEU A 603 -13.36 -4.79 -16.49
C LEU A 603 -14.37 -3.74 -16.93
N GLY A 604 -14.79 -2.85 -16.00
CA GLY A 604 -15.87 -1.88 -16.22
C GLY A 604 -17.26 -2.44 -15.95
N TYR A 605 -18.27 -1.86 -16.58
CA TYR A 605 -19.68 -2.17 -16.30
C TYR A 605 -20.21 -3.41 -17.04
N GLY A 606 -19.45 -3.93 -17.99
CA GLY A 606 -19.82 -5.04 -18.87
C GLY A 606 -19.51 -4.74 -20.34
N PRO A 607 -19.85 -5.65 -21.26
CA PRO A 607 -19.67 -5.40 -22.69
C PRO A 607 -20.38 -4.11 -23.12
N ILE A 608 -19.62 -3.17 -23.66
CA ILE A 608 -20.16 -1.91 -24.17
C ILE A 608 -20.80 -2.16 -25.53
N VAL A 609 -22.09 -1.84 -25.68
CA VAL A 609 -22.81 -2.09 -26.92
C VAL A 609 -23.59 -0.86 -27.33
N ILE A 610 -23.40 -0.39 -28.57
CA ILE A 610 -24.25 0.61 -29.22
C ILE A 610 -25.32 -0.15 -30.00
N GLU A 611 -26.60 0.04 -29.64
CA GLU A 611 -27.73 -0.64 -30.23
C GLU A 611 -28.47 0.27 -31.25
N GLN A 612 -28.46 1.57 -31.02
CA GLN A 612 -29.15 2.54 -31.86
C GLN A 612 -28.41 3.88 -31.88
N VAL A 613 -28.41 4.53 -33.02
CA VAL A 613 -27.97 5.91 -33.19
C VAL A 613 -29.07 6.71 -33.87
N THR A 614 -29.49 7.80 -33.19
CA THR A 614 -30.55 8.67 -33.72
C THR A 614 -29.94 10.05 -33.94
N ARG A 615 -30.10 10.59 -35.13
CA ARG A 615 -29.65 11.95 -35.45
C ARG A 615 -30.55 13.01 -34.81
N ASN A 616 -29.96 14.10 -34.39
CA ASN A 616 -30.63 15.30 -33.92
C ASN A 616 -30.03 16.56 -34.60
N ALA A 617 -30.55 17.73 -34.30
CA ALA A 617 -30.13 18.98 -34.95
C ALA A 617 -28.64 19.29 -34.76
N ASP A 618 -28.07 18.91 -33.61
CA ASP A 618 -26.70 19.28 -33.17
C ASP A 618 -25.70 18.11 -33.22
N GLY A 619 -26.15 16.92 -33.73
CA GLY A 619 -25.31 15.72 -33.77
C GLY A 619 -26.05 14.41 -33.79
N ALA A 620 -25.79 13.54 -32.82
CA ALA A 620 -26.43 12.26 -32.67
C ALA A 620 -26.60 11.85 -31.21
N ARG A 621 -27.64 11.04 -30.95
CA ARG A 621 -27.82 10.34 -29.67
C ARG A 621 -27.54 8.85 -29.87
N LEU A 622 -26.56 8.32 -29.15
CA LEU A 622 -26.22 6.91 -29.07
C LEU A 622 -27.06 6.28 -27.95
N GLN A 623 -27.68 5.15 -28.24
CA GLN A 623 -28.35 4.35 -27.23
C GLN A 623 -27.79 2.94 -27.24
N GLY A 624 -27.71 2.31 -26.06
CA GLY A 624 -27.10 1.00 -25.93
C GLY A 624 -27.05 0.50 -24.50
N ARG A 625 -26.04 -0.33 -24.20
CA ARG A 625 -25.87 -0.95 -22.89
C ARG A 625 -24.44 -0.74 -22.39
N ASN A 626 -24.31 -0.56 -21.08
CA ASN A 626 -23.03 -0.40 -20.37
C ASN A 626 -22.18 0.73 -20.93
N LEU A 627 -22.79 1.79 -21.39
CA LEU A 627 -22.10 2.99 -21.88
C LEU A 627 -21.49 3.75 -20.69
N PRO A 628 -20.15 3.71 -20.52
CA PRO A 628 -19.53 4.21 -19.28
C PRO A 628 -19.33 5.74 -19.33
N PRO A 629 -19.46 6.44 -18.19
CA PRO A 629 -19.19 7.89 -18.11
C PRO A 629 -17.79 8.30 -18.60
N GLY A 630 -16.77 7.46 -18.33
CA GLY A 630 -15.39 7.65 -18.80
C GLY A 630 -15.17 7.33 -20.28
N GLY A 631 -16.23 6.99 -21.03
CA GLY A 631 -16.14 6.60 -22.43
C GLY A 631 -15.86 7.77 -23.38
N VAL A 632 -14.89 7.59 -24.27
CA VAL A 632 -14.60 8.50 -25.39
C VAL A 632 -15.41 8.06 -26.59
N VAL A 633 -16.31 8.94 -27.08
CA VAL A 633 -17.10 8.67 -28.28
C VAL A 633 -16.31 9.01 -29.52
N LEU A 634 -16.19 8.05 -30.44
CA LEU A 634 -15.56 8.23 -31.74
C LEU A 634 -16.64 8.37 -32.82
N VAL A 635 -16.50 9.41 -33.63
CA VAL A 635 -17.35 9.66 -34.80
C VAL A 635 -16.46 9.64 -36.05
N GLY A 636 -16.74 8.75 -37.00
CA GLY A 636 -15.84 8.55 -38.15
C GLY A 636 -14.44 8.13 -37.77
N GLY A 637 -14.25 7.43 -36.63
CA GLY A 637 -12.97 7.00 -36.10
C GLY A 637 -12.18 8.08 -35.35
N LYS A 638 -12.74 9.29 -35.13
CA LYS A 638 -12.09 10.40 -34.42
C LYS A 638 -12.85 10.75 -33.15
N PRO A 639 -12.17 11.09 -32.04
CA PRO A 639 -12.82 11.57 -30.82
C PRO A 639 -13.72 12.80 -31.11
N ALA A 640 -14.92 12.78 -30.56
CA ALA A 640 -15.89 13.86 -30.69
C ALA A 640 -16.42 14.27 -29.31
N PRO A 641 -16.72 15.58 -29.11
CA PRO A 641 -17.34 16.04 -27.87
C PRO A 641 -18.66 15.32 -27.64
N ALA A 642 -18.80 14.69 -26.47
CA ALA A 642 -19.95 13.93 -26.07
C ALA A 642 -20.34 14.25 -24.64
N THR A 643 -21.64 14.12 -24.36
CA THR A 643 -22.20 14.20 -23.01
C THR A 643 -22.79 12.85 -22.66
N TRP A 644 -22.32 12.26 -21.56
CA TRP A 644 -22.91 11.07 -21.00
C TRP A 644 -24.25 11.41 -20.33
N GLU A 645 -25.31 10.70 -20.66
CA GLU A 645 -26.64 10.88 -20.08
C GLU A 645 -26.96 9.79 -19.05
N SER A 646 -26.59 8.54 -19.37
CA SER A 646 -26.81 7.36 -18.54
C SER A 646 -25.97 6.19 -19.05
N TYR A 647 -25.95 5.08 -18.33
CA TYR A 647 -25.34 3.82 -18.79
C TYR A 647 -25.96 3.26 -20.09
N GLU A 648 -26.98 3.92 -20.61
CA GLU A 648 -27.74 3.53 -21.81
C GLU A 648 -27.66 4.59 -22.91
N ALA A 649 -27.11 5.78 -22.66
CA ALA A 649 -27.12 6.86 -23.64
C ALA A 649 -25.98 7.86 -23.55
N PHE A 650 -25.51 8.29 -24.73
CA PHE A 650 -24.67 9.47 -24.96
C PHE A 650 -25.34 10.42 -25.98
N THR A 651 -25.18 11.72 -25.77
CA THR A 651 -25.34 12.71 -26.84
C THR A 651 -23.96 13.14 -27.33
N VAL A 652 -23.72 13.12 -28.65
CA VAL A 652 -22.44 13.43 -29.27
C VAL A 652 -22.60 14.44 -30.40
N GLN A 653 -21.66 15.38 -30.52
CA GLN A 653 -21.53 16.26 -31.67
C GLN A 653 -21.05 15.42 -32.87
N ALA A 654 -21.79 15.43 -33.96
CA ALA A 654 -21.45 14.65 -35.14
C ALA A 654 -21.75 15.41 -36.43
N PRO A 655 -20.82 15.42 -37.40
CA PRO A 655 -21.09 15.95 -38.75
C PRO A 655 -22.29 15.24 -39.41
N PRO A 656 -23.07 15.92 -40.27
CA PRO A 656 -24.24 15.31 -40.92
C PRO A 656 -23.91 14.09 -41.77
N ASP A 657 -22.70 13.98 -42.28
CA ASP A 657 -22.20 12.89 -43.14
C ASP A 657 -21.48 11.77 -42.35
N ALA A 658 -21.35 11.89 -41.05
CA ALA A 658 -20.72 10.86 -40.23
C ALA A 658 -21.58 9.57 -40.20
N LEU A 659 -21.04 8.44 -40.58
CA LEU A 659 -21.76 7.17 -40.64
C LEU A 659 -21.41 6.20 -39.52
N THR A 660 -20.24 6.33 -38.91
CA THR A 660 -19.77 5.36 -37.91
C THR A 660 -19.59 5.95 -36.54
N PHE A 661 -19.97 5.19 -35.51
CA PHE A 661 -19.91 5.56 -34.10
C PHE A 661 -19.34 4.42 -33.29
N GLN A 662 -18.47 4.74 -32.32
CA GLN A 662 -17.88 3.78 -31.39
C GLN A 662 -17.62 4.46 -30.05
N VAL A 663 -17.67 3.70 -28.95
CA VAL A 663 -17.27 4.16 -27.62
C VAL A 663 -16.04 3.37 -27.21
N LYS A 664 -15.01 4.07 -26.73
CA LYS A 664 -13.77 3.47 -26.21
C LYS A 664 -13.46 4.01 -24.82
N VAL A 665 -12.89 3.15 -23.99
CA VAL A 665 -12.34 3.52 -22.68
C VAL A 665 -10.84 3.29 -22.71
N PHE A 666 -10.11 4.31 -22.30
CA PHE A 666 -8.64 4.27 -22.21
C PHE A 666 -8.21 4.41 -20.75
N ASP A 667 -7.05 3.86 -20.44
CA ASP A 667 -6.43 4.07 -19.14
C ASP A 667 -6.10 5.57 -18.96
N LEU A 668 -6.51 6.15 -17.84
CA LEU A 668 -6.33 7.58 -17.55
C LEU A 668 -4.86 7.97 -17.38
N LYS A 669 -3.99 7.04 -17.00
CA LYS A 669 -2.54 7.26 -16.83
C LYS A 669 -1.73 6.89 -18.06
N GLN A 670 -2.24 5.95 -18.85
CA GLN A 670 -1.65 5.50 -20.11
C GLN A 670 -2.66 5.68 -21.25
N PRO A 671 -2.85 6.92 -21.75
CA PRO A 671 -3.93 7.24 -22.71
C PRO A 671 -3.89 6.47 -24.03
N ASP A 672 -2.78 5.78 -24.31
CA ASP A 672 -2.64 4.89 -25.49
C ASP A 672 -3.10 3.45 -25.20
N LEU A 673 -3.34 3.09 -23.91
CA LEU A 673 -3.80 1.76 -23.50
C LEU A 673 -5.33 1.70 -23.58
N LEU A 674 -5.84 0.92 -24.52
CA LEU A 674 -7.26 0.64 -24.67
C LEU A 674 -7.69 -0.41 -23.63
N LEU A 675 -8.65 -0.06 -22.78
CA LEU A 675 -9.21 -0.95 -21.76
C LEU A 675 -10.48 -1.67 -22.24
N ALA A 676 -11.36 -0.96 -22.93
CA ALA A 676 -12.60 -1.51 -23.47
C ALA A 676 -13.08 -0.73 -24.68
N GLU A 677 -13.85 -1.39 -25.55
CA GLU A 677 -14.49 -0.76 -26.69
C GLU A 677 -15.85 -1.38 -27.03
N SER A 678 -16.74 -0.57 -27.62
CA SER A 678 -18.01 -1.03 -28.16
C SER A 678 -17.85 -1.64 -29.55
N ASN A 679 -18.90 -2.27 -30.04
CA ASN A 679 -19.07 -2.48 -31.48
C ASN A 679 -19.01 -1.14 -32.24
N ILE A 680 -18.56 -1.19 -33.50
CA ILE A 680 -18.72 -0.05 -34.42
C ILE A 680 -20.16 -0.08 -34.93
N PHE A 681 -20.94 0.96 -34.63
CA PHE A 681 -22.26 1.13 -35.14
C PHE A 681 -22.20 1.94 -36.45
N THR A 682 -22.83 1.45 -37.52
CA THR A 682 -22.87 2.13 -38.81
C THR A 682 -24.31 2.49 -39.15
N LEU A 683 -24.57 3.76 -39.38
CA LEU A 683 -25.86 4.22 -39.93
C LEU A 683 -26.03 3.74 -41.37
N PRO A 684 -27.27 3.37 -41.76
CA PRO A 684 -27.56 2.91 -43.11
C PRO A 684 -27.36 4.00 -44.18
#